data_167db9ca0e1717b9e6b4924d18df586b
#
_entry.id   167db9ca0e1717b9e6b4924d18df586b
#
_cell.length_a   1.000
_cell.length_b   1.000
_cell.length_c   1.000
_cell.angle_alpha   90.00
_cell.angle_beta   90.00
_cell.angle_gamma   90.00
#
_symmetry.space_group_name_H-M   'P 1'
#
loop_
_entity.id
_entity.type
_entity.pdbx_description
1 polymer ?
#
loop_
_entity_poly.entity_id
_entity_poly.type
_entity_poly.pdbx_seq_one_letter_code
_entity_poly.pdbx_strand_id
1 'polypeptide(L)'
;MRYKTLRHFLLYSASSLSLFTVVSPLQSGVAYAEDAQLPKKTSVKYSTVSARKSEKKTLLHVADQQEARSTSPENVVVTGSMLRSSNNSNANPVQIITAKDIQRTSATTLSDYLQRLPSMGSGGSYNSTTNGGGGIACPDIRNLGASRVLVLVDGKRQVQNGGSGSSCVDLNMIPVSMVQSVEILKDGGSELYGADAVSGVINIKLKHNLTTGNITVKGGITQYGDQRTGMISGIKGFNFDHDRGNITIGGQYLSQGPVMQRDRDWAYNPQINNPAPGGSVVYGSGITPTTTALVGGKQLKPDGNGGFSPLTASDRYNYGPEGTLSQYIQSSTLTGDAHYEINKHLNLYANVRYTHKSSQAQLSAQPLTGSVGVNSLPAAFVLPAGNPYNVWGQDVGLYKRTVEFGPRSYDSANDSYQVIAGGNGTIVGNWQYDASMSYGMTQNTLRTQGLVNYANILQELGVSQNGSSIAYDPSVCTSQAGCTLFDPFQTWPKSAVDYARHTEIDHSTYQLRDFNLRINNNDVVKLPYKGGGPIGIALGMEHHSEQLSYHADPEVQAGNVAGSYTSSTGGGFNATEVYLEGKVPLLHNVAFAKDLTIDGQGRWSRYNTFGDTENWKVSINWAPVKDIRFRATLGTSFRQPSVYSLYGGQAVGFPAAIDPCTRPNYYGAAAATVVANCMKAGAVPGKVTQAYSNQLPSLQGGNPKLGPEVGRTYTFGTVITPRWTPGLSLSVEYWHTTLKNTIGSVGTQYIVDQCYTGASPGYCANISPRDSNGQITMVNATTQNLGQMTTNGIDFDLAYRVRLTRTDVLTLSNNLQGLVGYNVQPYAGSSFRNGTGRLYFTGGGAYAGAGVGHPRITDYATATWTHKAFSLTYMMNYTSGMRLNNGSVDLTHSSAGSWNVPGIFTHDVTLGYRLKDWNFTAGVNNLLDKKPPFIPDGVINTDLAMYSQNAIGRYAFLQAGMDF
;
A
#
# COMPACT_ATOMS: atom_id res chain seq x y z
N MET A 1 -16.96 -46.72 4.84
CA MET A 1 -17.31 -45.93 3.64
C MET A 1 -16.66 -44.53 3.72
N ARG A 2 -15.32 -44.43 3.79
CA ARG A 2 -14.55 -43.19 3.78
C ARG A 2 -13.07 -43.49 3.50
N TYR A 3 -12.74 -43.87 2.25
CA TYR A 3 -11.34 -44.04 1.81
C TYR A 3 -11.19 -43.86 0.28
N LYS A 4 -11.94 -42.90 -0.31
CA LYS A 4 -11.81 -42.61 -1.76
C LYS A 4 -11.49 -41.17 -2.10
N THR A 5 -11.33 -40.24 -1.14
CA THR A 5 -11.13 -38.84 -1.41
C THR A 5 -9.67 -38.35 -1.39
N LEU A 6 -8.71 -39.21 -1.00
CA LEU A 6 -7.29 -38.81 -0.93
C LEU A 6 -6.50 -39.07 -2.22
N ARG A 7 -7.09 -39.78 -3.19
CA ARG A 7 -6.40 -40.16 -4.44
C ARG A 7 -6.61 -39.15 -5.59
N HIS A 8 -7.54 -38.20 -5.45
CA HIS A 8 -7.80 -37.17 -6.50
C HIS A 8 -7.04 -35.87 -6.28
N PHE A 9 -6.41 -35.69 -5.13
CA PHE A 9 -5.68 -34.46 -4.83
C PHE A 9 -4.23 -34.46 -5.34
N LEU A 10 -3.67 -35.60 -5.72
CA LEU A 10 -2.29 -35.74 -6.24
C LEU A 10 -2.20 -35.77 -7.77
N LEU A 11 -3.32 -35.80 -8.49
CA LEU A 11 -3.32 -35.89 -9.97
C LEU A 11 -3.63 -34.59 -10.71
N TYR A 12 -4.00 -33.52 -9.99
CA TYR A 12 -4.27 -32.20 -10.62
C TYR A 12 -3.12 -31.18 -10.48
N SER A 13 -2.02 -31.54 -9.81
CA SER A 13 -0.84 -30.68 -9.66
C SER A 13 0.31 -30.99 -10.61
N ALA A 14 0.15 -31.92 -11.55
CA ALA A 14 1.25 -32.39 -12.41
C ALA A 14 1.19 -31.89 -13.87
N SER A 15 0.30 -30.95 -14.22
CA SER A 15 0.10 -30.54 -15.61
C SER A 15 0.42 -29.08 -15.95
N SER A 16 1.34 -28.42 -15.24
CA SER A 16 1.82 -27.10 -15.65
C SER A 16 3.32 -26.87 -15.38
N LEU A 17 4.16 -27.88 -15.61
CA LEU A 17 5.60 -27.68 -15.72
C LEU A 17 6.04 -27.93 -17.15
N SER A 18 5.71 -27.01 -18.06
CA SER A 18 6.32 -26.94 -19.39
C SER A 18 7.57 -26.08 -19.30
N LEU A 19 8.73 -26.74 -19.25
CA LEU A 19 10.01 -26.12 -19.50
C LEU A 19 10.06 -25.55 -20.92
N PHE A 20 10.14 -24.23 -21.04
CA PHE A 20 10.51 -23.59 -22.29
C PHE A 20 12.03 -23.74 -22.51
N THR A 21 12.42 -24.66 -23.38
CA THR A 21 13.74 -24.68 -24.01
C THR A 21 13.68 -23.76 -25.22
N VAL A 22 14.31 -22.60 -25.13
CA VAL A 22 14.62 -21.78 -26.30
C VAL A 22 15.99 -22.20 -26.78
N VAL A 23 16.01 -22.96 -27.89
CA VAL A 23 17.21 -23.23 -28.67
C VAL A 23 17.08 -22.44 -29.97
N SER A 24 17.98 -21.51 -30.23
CA SER A 24 18.23 -20.96 -31.55
C SER A 24 19.61 -21.36 -32.02
N PRO A 25 19.79 -21.75 -33.30
CA PRO A 25 20.99 -22.41 -33.78
C PRO A 25 22.05 -21.41 -34.25
N LEU A 26 23.30 -21.66 -33.87
CA LEU A 26 24.45 -21.17 -34.62
C LEU A 26 25.29 -22.37 -35.08
N GLN A 27 25.37 -22.46 -36.41
CA GLN A 27 26.16 -23.44 -37.14
C GLN A 27 27.65 -23.15 -37.09
N SER A 28 28.37 -24.25 -37.23
CA SER A 28 29.67 -24.47 -37.91
C SER A 28 30.91 -24.60 -37.07
N GLY A 29 31.59 -25.72 -37.29
CA GLY A 29 33.02 -25.91 -37.11
C GLY A 29 33.43 -27.24 -36.47
N VAL A 30 33.59 -28.27 -37.34
CA VAL A 30 34.13 -29.58 -37.02
C VAL A 30 35.67 -29.48 -36.94
N ALA A 31 36.29 -30.05 -35.90
CA ALA A 31 37.63 -30.56 -35.94
C ALA A 31 37.82 -31.71 -34.92
N TYR A 32 38.21 -32.87 -35.48
CA TYR A 32 38.62 -34.07 -34.78
C TYR A 32 40.04 -33.92 -34.22
N ALA A 33 40.31 -34.47 -33.03
CA ALA A 33 41.62 -35.06 -32.71
C ALA A 33 41.52 -36.02 -31.53
N GLU A 34 42.17 -37.14 -31.71
CA GLU A 34 42.30 -38.40 -31.03
C GLU A 34 43.00 -38.36 -29.64
N ASP A 35 42.66 -39.41 -28.88
CA ASP A 35 43.44 -40.20 -27.91
C ASP A 35 44.68 -39.63 -27.24
N ALA A 36 44.69 -39.65 -25.89
CA ALA A 36 45.87 -39.97 -25.10
C ALA A 36 45.52 -40.54 -23.71
N GLN A 37 46.19 -41.60 -23.43
CA GLN A 37 46.10 -42.61 -22.37
C GLN A 37 46.35 -42.08 -20.93
N LEU A 38 45.70 -42.72 -19.97
CA LEU A 38 45.97 -42.70 -18.51
C LEU A 38 47.36 -43.26 -18.14
N PRO A 39 48.02 -42.70 -17.14
CA PRO A 39 49.07 -43.44 -16.38
C PRO A 39 48.61 -43.82 -14.96
N LYS A 40 49.20 -44.91 -14.56
CA LYS A 40 48.95 -45.83 -13.43
C LYS A 40 49.20 -45.22 -12.03
N LYS A 41 48.40 -45.79 -11.08
CA LYS A 41 48.49 -45.67 -9.61
C LYS A 41 49.93 -45.80 -9.07
N THR A 42 50.30 -44.92 -8.14
CA THR A 42 51.37 -45.15 -7.18
C THR A 42 50.78 -45.08 -5.75
N SER A 43 51.03 -46.20 -5.01
CA SER A 43 50.59 -46.40 -3.66
C SER A 43 51.51 -45.68 -2.66
N VAL A 44 50.98 -44.91 -1.73
CA VAL A 44 51.72 -44.42 -0.57
C VAL A 44 51.08 -45.00 0.70
N LYS A 45 52.02 -45.62 1.51
CA LYS A 45 51.68 -46.28 2.77
C LYS A 45 51.19 -45.32 3.84
N TYR A 46 50.13 -45.68 4.51
CA TYR A 46 49.63 -45.01 5.73
C TYR A 46 50.40 -45.58 6.94
N SER A 47 50.97 -44.71 7.76
CA SER A 47 51.39 -45.01 9.10
C SER A 47 50.27 -44.70 10.08
N THR A 48 49.88 -45.70 10.85
CA THR A 48 48.86 -45.61 11.91
C THR A 48 49.40 -44.85 13.12
N VAL A 49 48.76 -43.74 13.49
CA VAL A 49 48.91 -43.12 14.81
C VAL A 49 47.56 -43.15 15.53
N SER A 50 47.63 -43.77 16.69
CA SER A 50 46.54 -44.04 17.65
C SER A 50 45.79 -42.75 18.02
N ALA A 51 44.48 -42.72 17.76
CA ALA A 51 43.57 -41.67 18.20
C ALA A 51 43.02 -41.94 19.61
N ARG A 52 43.31 -41.07 20.55
CA ARG A 52 42.67 -41.00 21.88
C ARG A 52 41.22 -40.51 21.75
N LYS A 53 40.30 -41.21 22.43
CA LYS A 53 38.93 -40.77 22.69
C LYS A 53 38.90 -39.41 23.43
N SER A 54 38.44 -38.38 22.78
CA SER A 54 37.88 -37.20 23.46
C SER A 54 37.33 -36.24 22.41
N GLU A 55 36.11 -36.42 21.95
CA GLU A 55 35.32 -35.40 21.26
C GLU A 55 33.84 -35.77 21.27
N LYS A 56 33.16 -35.37 22.33
CA LYS A 56 31.68 -35.38 22.38
C LYS A 56 31.14 -34.21 23.23
N LYS A 57 31.82 -33.07 23.27
CA LYS A 57 31.43 -31.88 24.04
C LYS A 57 31.52 -30.53 23.29
N THR A 58 31.91 -30.49 22.02
CA THR A 58 32.24 -29.21 21.37
C THR A 58 31.18 -28.70 20.42
N LEU A 59 30.21 -29.52 19.99
CA LEU A 59 29.18 -29.08 19.01
C LEU A 59 28.05 -28.20 19.60
N LEU A 60 27.85 -28.20 20.93
CA LEU A 60 26.88 -27.30 21.60
C LEU A 60 27.43 -25.91 21.90
N HIS A 61 28.74 -25.73 21.83
CA HIS A 61 29.39 -24.43 22.12
C HIS A 61 29.62 -23.57 20.88
N VAL A 62 29.62 -24.15 19.66
CA VAL A 62 29.87 -23.40 18.42
C VAL A 62 28.61 -22.63 18.00
N ALA A 63 27.42 -23.20 18.18
CA ALA A 63 26.17 -22.50 17.89
C ALA A 63 25.91 -21.30 18.85
N ASP A 64 26.28 -21.46 20.13
CA ASP A 64 26.16 -20.39 21.13
C ASP A 64 27.22 -19.28 20.95
N GLN A 65 28.40 -19.61 20.35
CA GLN A 65 29.42 -18.61 20.02
C GLN A 65 29.13 -17.85 18.72
N GLN A 66 28.36 -18.43 17.76
CA GLN A 66 27.89 -17.69 16.60
C GLN A 66 26.75 -16.72 16.96
N GLU A 67 25.84 -17.10 17.86
CA GLU A 67 24.83 -16.14 18.39
C GLU A 67 25.47 -15.07 19.30
N ALA A 68 26.53 -15.40 20.05
CA ALA A 68 27.27 -14.42 20.85
C ALA A 68 28.17 -13.50 20.01
N ARG A 69 28.61 -13.93 18.83
CA ARG A 69 29.34 -13.07 17.88
C ARG A 69 28.44 -12.10 17.14
N SER A 70 27.14 -12.41 16.96
CA SER A 70 26.16 -11.49 16.36
C SER A 70 25.72 -10.35 17.32
N THR A 71 26.17 -10.36 18.58
CA THR A 71 25.90 -9.30 19.55
C THR A 71 27.07 -8.33 19.78
N SER A 72 28.19 -8.48 19.07
CA SER A 72 29.16 -7.40 18.91
C SER A 72 28.52 -6.34 18.01
N PRO A 73 28.59 -5.04 18.33
CA PRO A 73 28.17 -4.00 17.43
C PRO A 73 29.12 -3.98 16.22
N GLU A 74 28.84 -4.83 15.22
CA GLU A 74 29.51 -4.67 13.94
C GLU A 74 29.19 -3.27 13.43
N ASN A 75 30.23 -2.54 13.03
CA ASN A 75 30.09 -1.24 12.39
C ASN A 75 29.47 -1.46 10.99
N VAL A 76 28.15 -1.52 10.94
CA VAL A 76 27.37 -1.67 9.71
C VAL A 76 26.81 -0.31 9.30
N VAL A 77 26.58 -0.08 8.02
CA VAL A 77 25.83 1.07 7.55
C VAL A 77 24.35 0.83 7.89
N VAL A 78 23.84 1.57 8.86
CA VAL A 78 22.43 1.56 9.27
C VAL A 78 21.69 2.65 8.50
N THR A 79 20.44 2.39 8.11
CA THR A 79 19.59 3.39 7.42
C THR A 79 19.54 4.73 8.17
N GLY A 80 19.66 5.84 7.44
CA GLY A 80 19.76 7.20 7.98
C GLY A 80 21.20 7.73 8.12
N SER A 81 22.21 6.96 7.66
CA SER A 81 23.59 7.44 7.48
C SER A 81 24.26 6.65 6.36
N MET A 82 25.16 7.27 5.62
CA MET A 82 26.05 6.64 4.62
C MET A 82 27.41 6.24 5.23
N LEU A 83 27.64 6.61 6.48
CA LEU A 83 28.83 6.27 7.27
C LEU A 83 28.54 5.08 8.17
N ARG A 84 29.56 4.24 8.41
CA ARG A 84 29.40 3.09 9.31
C ARG A 84 29.16 3.54 10.75
N SER A 85 28.11 3.05 11.37
CA SER A 85 27.79 3.29 12.76
C SER A 85 26.97 2.13 13.34
N SER A 86 27.00 1.95 14.67
CA SER A 86 26.06 1.03 15.30
C SER A 86 24.67 1.68 15.46
N ASN A 87 23.59 0.87 15.48
CA ASN A 87 22.24 1.39 15.69
C ASN A 87 22.13 2.25 16.95
N ASN A 88 22.75 1.84 18.03
CA ASN A 88 22.74 2.59 19.31
C ASN A 88 23.56 3.89 19.26
N SER A 89 24.44 4.08 18.30
CA SER A 89 25.23 5.30 18.10
C SER A 89 24.66 6.21 17.00
N ASN A 90 23.58 5.80 16.32
CA ASN A 90 22.90 6.62 15.31
C ASN A 90 21.99 7.65 16.00
N ALA A 91 22.02 8.90 15.52
CA ALA A 91 21.10 9.93 15.98
C ALA A 91 19.68 9.76 15.43
N ASN A 92 19.55 9.11 14.29
CA ASN A 92 18.28 8.87 13.64
C ASN A 92 17.52 7.70 14.31
N PRO A 93 16.17 7.80 14.47
CA PRO A 93 15.34 6.74 15.04
C PRO A 93 15.12 5.64 14.00
N VAL A 94 15.83 4.53 14.13
CA VAL A 94 15.69 3.36 13.25
C VAL A 94 15.16 2.17 14.03
N GLN A 95 14.04 1.62 13.58
CA GLN A 95 13.49 0.37 14.07
C GLN A 95 14.00 -0.78 13.19
N ILE A 96 14.57 -1.82 13.80
CA ILE A 96 15.06 -3.01 13.08
C ILE A 96 14.17 -4.20 13.38
N ILE A 97 13.68 -4.85 12.34
CA ILE A 97 12.88 -6.07 12.37
C ILE A 97 13.73 -7.18 11.76
N THR A 98 13.96 -8.25 12.49
CA THR A 98 14.75 -9.38 11.99
C THR A 98 13.90 -10.41 11.24
N ALA A 99 14.51 -11.23 10.40
CA ALA A 99 13.85 -12.38 9.77
C ALA A 99 13.18 -13.30 10.79
N LYS A 100 13.77 -13.47 11.99
CA LYS A 100 13.20 -14.29 13.07
C LYS A 100 11.90 -13.71 13.62
N ASP A 101 11.79 -12.37 13.71
CA ASP A 101 10.56 -11.71 14.17
C ASP A 101 9.42 -11.96 13.19
N ILE A 102 9.70 -11.89 11.88
CA ILE A 102 8.71 -12.18 10.83
C ILE A 102 8.31 -13.67 10.86
N GLN A 103 9.27 -14.59 10.95
CA GLN A 103 9.05 -16.04 10.95
C GLN A 103 8.19 -16.53 12.12
N ARG A 104 8.23 -15.84 13.27
CA ARG A 104 7.39 -16.14 14.44
C ARG A 104 5.92 -15.78 14.26
N THR A 105 5.57 -15.11 13.18
CA THR A 105 4.19 -14.71 12.87
C THR A 105 3.59 -15.56 11.76
N SER A 106 2.29 -15.41 11.54
CA SER A 106 1.61 -15.98 10.38
C SER A 106 1.97 -15.28 9.06
N ALA A 107 2.63 -14.12 9.09
CA ALA A 107 2.87 -13.29 7.91
C ALA A 107 3.50 -14.09 6.77
N THR A 108 2.92 -13.98 5.58
CA THR A 108 3.39 -14.58 4.33
C THR A 108 3.92 -13.54 3.37
N THR A 109 3.61 -12.27 3.63
CA THR A 109 4.13 -11.09 2.93
C THR A 109 4.73 -10.10 3.92
N LEU A 110 5.59 -9.19 3.44
CA LEU A 110 6.11 -8.09 4.27
C LEU A 110 4.99 -7.17 4.74
N SER A 111 4.00 -6.93 3.90
CA SER A 111 2.82 -6.12 4.23
C SER A 111 2.08 -6.67 5.44
N ASP A 112 1.85 -7.99 5.52
CA ASP A 112 1.15 -8.64 6.63
C ASP A 112 1.86 -8.44 7.98
N TYR A 113 3.19 -8.36 7.94
CA TYR A 113 3.97 -8.09 9.15
C TYR A 113 3.98 -6.60 9.50
N LEU A 114 4.31 -5.74 8.53
CA LEU A 114 4.50 -4.32 8.76
C LEU A 114 3.21 -3.63 9.25
N GLN A 115 2.05 -4.06 8.74
CA GLN A 115 0.74 -3.55 9.18
C GLN A 115 0.48 -3.72 10.69
N ARG A 116 1.21 -4.61 11.38
CA ARG A 116 1.10 -4.81 12.85
C ARG A 116 1.80 -3.72 13.65
N LEU A 117 2.71 -2.97 13.03
CA LEU A 117 3.55 -2.00 13.70
C LEU A 117 2.79 -0.71 13.97
N PRO A 118 2.88 -0.13 15.17
CA PRO A 118 2.21 1.12 15.53
C PRO A 118 2.56 2.31 14.63
N SER A 119 3.78 2.34 14.09
CA SER A 119 4.24 3.40 13.18
C SER A 119 3.63 3.31 11.79
N MET A 120 3.01 2.16 11.42
CA MET A 120 2.33 2.02 10.13
C MET A 120 0.92 2.58 10.22
N GLY A 121 0.61 3.47 9.28
CA GLY A 121 -0.69 4.12 9.19
C GLY A 121 -1.73 3.29 8.45
N SER A 122 -2.99 3.66 8.61
CA SER A 122 -4.12 3.09 7.87
C SER A 122 -4.30 3.70 6.47
N GLY A 123 -3.52 4.72 6.11
CA GLY A 123 -3.54 5.35 4.78
C GLY A 123 -2.81 4.58 3.69
N GLY A 124 -2.16 3.46 4.03
CA GLY A 124 -1.59 2.53 3.08
C GLY A 124 -2.64 1.65 2.41
N SER A 125 -2.30 1.02 1.29
CA SER A 125 -3.10 -0.07 0.73
C SER A 125 -2.56 -1.42 1.20
N TYR A 126 -3.47 -2.36 1.44
CA TYR A 126 -3.14 -3.69 1.96
C TYR A 126 -3.94 -4.76 1.20
N ASN A 127 -3.65 -6.02 1.46
CA ASN A 127 -4.33 -7.16 0.82
C ASN A 127 -5.84 -7.23 1.13
N SER A 128 -6.27 -6.56 2.20
CA SER A 128 -7.68 -6.42 2.56
C SER A 128 -8.23 -5.15 1.95
N THR A 129 -9.01 -5.27 0.89
CA THR A 129 -9.67 -4.16 0.20
C THR A 129 -11.00 -4.64 -0.38
N THR A 130 -11.96 -3.73 -0.47
CA THR A 130 -13.30 -4.02 -0.97
C THR A 130 -13.65 -3.32 -2.27
N ASN A 131 -12.89 -2.31 -2.68
CA ASN A 131 -13.30 -1.48 -3.82
C ASN A 131 -12.30 -1.56 -4.98
N GLY A 132 -12.16 -2.76 -5.52
CA GLY A 132 -11.21 -2.99 -6.59
C GLY A 132 -9.78 -2.95 -6.08
N GLY A 133 -8.85 -2.78 -6.97
CA GLY A 133 -7.43 -2.70 -6.67
C GLY A 133 -6.67 -3.98 -7.01
N GLY A 134 -5.46 -3.81 -7.52
CA GLY A 134 -4.62 -4.90 -8.04
C GLY A 134 -3.85 -5.68 -6.98
N GLY A 135 -4.35 -5.81 -5.75
CA GLY A 135 -3.62 -6.51 -4.67
C GLY A 135 -2.28 -5.86 -4.32
N ILE A 136 -2.21 -4.53 -4.43
CA ILE A 136 -0.99 -3.75 -4.18
C ILE A 136 -0.91 -3.43 -2.69
N ALA A 137 0.26 -3.65 -2.09
CA ALA A 137 0.51 -3.32 -0.69
C ALA A 137 1.51 -2.17 -0.56
N CYS A 138 0.99 -0.98 -0.33
CA CYS A 138 1.75 0.25 -0.14
C CYS A 138 1.91 0.58 1.34
N PRO A 139 3.14 0.72 1.87
CA PRO A 139 3.33 1.12 3.26
C PRO A 139 2.99 2.60 3.46
N ASP A 140 2.45 2.93 4.63
CA ASP A 140 2.27 4.30 5.09
C ASP A 140 2.89 4.45 6.48
N ILE A 141 3.70 5.46 6.70
CA ILE A 141 4.29 5.76 8.01
C ILE A 141 3.60 6.99 8.60
N ARG A 142 3.08 6.84 9.84
CA ARG A 142 2.46 7.93 10.63
C ARG A 142 1.24 8.58 9.97
N ASN A 143 0.52 7.84 9.12
CA ASN A 143 -0.66 8.33 8.37
C ASN A 143 -0.38 9.57 7.48
N LEU A 144 0.82 9.72 6.98
CA LEU A 144 1.17 10.79 6.05
C LEU A 144 0.88 10.44 4.58
N GLY A 145 0.51 9.17 4.30
CA GLY A 145 0.20 8.65 2.99
C GLY A 145 1.34 7.88 2.34
N ALA A 146 1.00 6.80 1.65
CA ALA A 146 1.97 5.85 1.09
C ALA A 146 2.96 6.45 0.08
N SER A 147 2.57 7.49 -0.65
CA SER A 147 3.46 8.19 -1.60
C SER A 147 4.56 9.03 -0.94
N ARG A 148 4.61 9.07 0.40
CA ARG A 148 5.60 9.80 1.20
C ARG A 148 6.54 8.87 1.95
N VAL A 149 6.52 7.57 1.63
CA VAL A 149 7.41 6.53 2.17
C VAL A 149 8.32 6.02 1.06
N LEU A 150 9.62 6.16 1.25
CA LEU A 150 10.59 5.59 0.33
C LEU A 150 10.90 4.14 0.72
N VAL A 151 10.74 3.21 -0.23
CA VAL A 151 11.11 1.80 -0.06
C VAL A 151 12.39 1.51 -0.83
N LEU A 152 13.36 0.95 -0.11
CA LEU A 152 14.66 0.54 -0.64
C LEU A 152 14.85 -0.97 -0.41
N VAL A 153 15.63 -1.59 -1.28
CA VAL A 153 16.21 -2.93 -1.07
C VAL A 153 17.74 -2.77 -1.13
N ASP A 154 18.40 -3.14 -0.03
CA ASP A 154 19.84 -2.96 0.14
C ASP A 154 20.34 -1.53 -0.14
N GLY A 155 19.51 -0.54 0.21
CA GLY A 155 19.77 0.87 0.00
C GLY A 155 19.57 1.37 -1.43
N LYS A 156 19.00 0.58 -2.34
CA LYS A 156 18.73 0.95 -3.74
C LYS A 156 17.23 1.14 -3.97
N ARG A 157 16.85 2.16 -4.75
CA ARG A 157 15.47 2.45 -5.12
C ARG A 157 14.82 1.25 -5.82
N GLN A 158 13.53 1.05 -5.54
CA GLN A 158 12.72 0.01 -6.15
C GLN A 158 11.75 0.59 -7.15
N VAL A 159 11.48 -0.18 -8.23
CA VAL A 159 10.46 0.18 -9.20
C VAL A 159 9.08 0.24 -8.51
N GLN A 160 8.32 1.29 -8.82
CA GLN A 160 6.97 1.46 -8.32
C GLN A 160 5.97 0.58 -9.09
N ASN A 161 4.79 0.40 -8.50
CA ASN A 161 3.69 -0.20 -9.22
C ASN A 161 3.06 0.79 -10.22
N GLY A 162 2.80 0.33 -11.44
CA GLY A 162 2.26 1.15 -12.53
C GLY A 162 0.73 1.25 -12.58
N GLY A 163 -0.01 0.74 -11.58
CA GLY A 163 -1.48 0.80 -11.56
C GLY A 163 -2.03 2.24 -11.53
N SER A 164 -3.25 2.43 -12.02
CA SER A 164 -3.92 3.73 -12.01
C SER A 164 -4.04 4.28 -10.58
N GLY A 165 -3.45 5.44 -10.32
CA GLY A 165 -3.57 6.17 -9.06
C GLY A 165 -2.64 5.76 -7.93
N SER A 166 -1.84 4.71 -8.03
CA SER A 166 -0.90 4.26 -6.99
C SER A 166 0.54 4.59 -7.34
N SER A 167 1.16 5.47 -6.57
CA SER A 167 2.61 5.78 -6.68
C SER A 167 3.32 5.23 -5.45
N CYS A 168 3.61 3.94 -5.44
CA CYS A 168 4.30 3.26 -4.35
C CYS A 168 4.99 1.97 -4.81
N VAL A 169 5.93 1.50 -4.03
CA VAL A 169 6.52 0.16 -4.19
C VAL A 169 5.59 -0.87 -3.53
N ASP A 170 5.21 -1.89 -4.29
CA ASP A 170 4.39 -2.98 -3.77
C ASP A 170 5.24 -3.95 -2.93
N LEU A 171 5.01 -3.96 -1.61
CA LEU A 171 5.72 -4.85 -0.67
C LEU A 171 5.48 -6.35 -0.93
N ASN A 172 4.40 -6.71 -1.63
CA ASN A 172 4.12 -8.09 -2.01
C ASN A 172 5.05 -8.63 -3.11
N MET A 173 5.78 -7.72 -3.80
CA MET A 173 6.79 -8.08 -4.81
C MET A 173 8.15 -8.48 -4.22
N ILE A 174 8.31 -8.42 -2.88
CA ILE A 174 9.57 -8.72 -2.19
C ILE A 174 9.36 -9.98 -1.35
N PRO A 175 10.06 -11.11 -1.66
CA PRO A 175 9.82 -12.38 -0.99
C PRO A 175 10.36 -12.35 0.45
N VAL A 176 9.51 -12.70 1.42
CA VAL A 176 9.86 -12.73 2.85
C VAL A 176 11.00 -13.69 3.14
N SER A 177 11.10 -14.78 2.39
CA SER A 177 12.14 -15.81 2.55
C SER A 177 13.58 -15.29 2.33
N MET A 178 13.72 -14.25 1.49
CA MET A 178 15.01 -13.62 1.20
C MET A 178 15.38 -12.50 2.18
N VAL A 179 14.45 -12.04 3.01
CA VAL A 179 14.67 -10.92 3.93
C VAL A 179 15.58 -11.36 5.08
N GLN A 180 16.64 -10.61 5.33
CA GLN A 180 17.48 -10.70 6.51
C GLN A 180 16.95 -9.82 7.63
N SER A 181 16.64 -8.56 7.30
CA SER A 181 16.03 -7.59 8.21
C SER A 181 15.30 -6.49 7.44
N VAL A 182 14.42 -5.79 8.12
CA VAL A 182 13.79 -4.55 7.64
C VAL A 182 14.17 -3.43 8.59
N GLU A 183 14.75 -2.38 8.05
CA GLU A 183 15.13 -1.18 8.79
C GLU A 183 14.13 -0.07 8.45
N ILE A 184 13.44 0.46 9.46
CA ILE A 184 12.46 1.54 9.30
C ILE A 184 13.01 2.80 9.95
N LEU A 185 13.41 3.75 9.14
CA LEU A 185 13.73 5.10 9.57
C LEU A 185 12.41 5.87 9.76
N LYS A 186 12.10 6.23 11.00
CA LYS A 186 10.86 6.94 11.38
C LYS A 186 11.04 8.48 11.38
N ASP A 187 11.85 8.99 10.45
CA ASP A 187 12.19 10.41 10.30
C ASP A 187 12.35 10.76 8.82
N GLY A 188 12.26 12.04 8.44
CA GLY A 188 12.59 12.46 7.08
C GLY A 188 14.01 12.01 6.69
N GLY A 189 14.18 11.60 5.44
CA GLY A 189 15.44 11.06 4.91
C GLY A 189 15.80 11.62 3.53
N SER A 190 15.18 12.69 3.08
CA SER A 190 15.40 13.24 1.73
C SER A 190 16.80 13.81 1.51
N GLU A 191 17.48 14.19 2.56
CA GLU A 191 18.87 14.68 2.54
C GLU A 191 19.90 13.61 2.13
N LEU A 192 19.54 12.32 2.32
CA LEU A 192 20.39 11.19 1.90
C LEU A 192 19.79 10.40 0.75
N TYR A 193 18.47 10.22 0.74
CA TYR A 193 17.79 9.29 -0.14
C TYR A 193 16.95 9.97 -1.22
N GLY A 194 16.88 11.33 -1.23
CA GLY A 194 16.13 12.09 -2.23
C GLY A 194 14.62 12.09 -2.01
N ALA A 195 13.89 12.23 -3.09
CA ALA A 195 12.43 12.34 -3.05
C ALA A 195 11.74 11.15 -2.37
N ASP A 196 10.53 11.44 -1.86
CA ASP A 196 9.58 10.49 -1.26
C ASP A 196 9.96 9.99 0.15
N ALA A 197 11.18 10.25 0.63
CA ALA A 197 11.61 9.96 1.99
C ALA A 197 11.11 11.04 2.99
N VAL A 198 9.80 11.30 3.01
CA VAL A 198 9.19 12.37 3.80
C VAL A 198 8.74 11.90 5.17
N SER A 199 7.92 10.87 5.23
CA SER A 199 7.45 10.28 6.49
C SER A 199 8.43 9.25 7.03
N GLY A 200 9.30 8.72 6.18
CA GLY A 200 10.32 7.74 6.55
C GLY A 200 10.87 6.94 5.37
N VAL A 201 11.77 6.03 5.70
CA VAL A 201 12.39 5.09 4.75
C VAL A 201 12.25 3.67 5.28
N ILE A 202 11.79 2.77 4.43
CA ILE A 202 11.79 1.32 4.70
C ILE A 202 12.87 0.69 3.85
N ASN A 203 13.97 0.27 4.47
CA ASN A 203 15.09 -0.36 3.79
C ASN A 203 15.11 -1.86 4.12
N ILE A 204 14.84 -2.68 3.11
CA ILE A 204 14.78 -4.13 3.21
C ILE A 204 16.14 -4.68 2.89
N LYS A 205 16.79 -5.29 3.89
CA LYS A 205 18.07 -5.98 3.72
C LYS A 205 17.82 -7.41 3.33
N LEU A 206 18.39 -7.84 2.21
CA LEU A 206 18.31 -9.22 1.75
C LEU A 206 19.43 -10.07 2.39
N LYS A 207 19.26 -11.39 2.29
CA LYS A 207 20.30 -12.35 2.66
C LYS A 207 21.30 -12.45 1.54
N HIS A 208 22.55 -12.18 1.85
CA HIS A 208 23.70 -12.27 0.95
C HIS A 208 24.71 -13.28 1.46
N ASN A 209 25.63 -13.71 0.62
CA ASN A 209 26.80 -14.49 0.96
C ASN A 209 26.49 -15.75 1.78
N LEU A 210 25.42 -16.46 1.41
CA LEU A 210 25.05 -17.70 2.08
C LEU A 210 25.93 -18.84 1.62
N THR A 211 26.25 -19.75 2.55
CA THR A 211 26.96 -21.01 2.28
C THR A 211 26.08 -22.22 2.52
N THR A 212 24.92 -22.01 3.15
CA THR A 212 23.93 -23.02 3.51
C THR A 212 22.66 -22.84 2.71
N GLY A 213 21.78 -23.81 2.74
CA GLY A 213 20.45 -23.76 2.15
C GLY A 213 19.37 -23.80 3.22
N ASN A 214 18.19 -23.32 2.85
CA ASN A 214 16.96 -23.47 3.64
C ASN A 214 15.79 -23.69 2.70
N ILE A 215 14.94 -24.65 3.05
CA ILE A 215 13.62 -24.84 2.44
C ILE A 215 12.58 -24.68 3.53
N THR A 216 11.53 -23.89 3.25
CA THR A 216 10.44 -23.65 4.19
C THR A 216 9.10 -23.88 3.49
N VAL A 217 8.21 -24.63 4.17
CA VAL A 217 6.81 -24.80 3.78
C VAL A 217 5.93 -24.25 4.90
N LYS A 218 4.93 -23.46 4.55
CA LYS A 218 3.97 -22.86 5.48
C LYS A 218 2.56 -23.04 4.94
N GLY A 219 1.62 -23.39 5.81
CA GLY A 219 0.20 -23.50 5.48
C GLY A 219 -0.65 -22.92 6.60
N GLY A 220 -1.83 -22.40 6.24
CA GLY A 220 -2.75 -21.87 7.23
C GLY A 220 -4.18 -21.77 6.73
N ILE A 221 -5.11 -21.55 7.66
CA ILE A 221 -6.55 -21.52 7.40
C ILE A 221 -7.28 -20.76 8.52
N THR A 222 -8.35 -20.05 8.18
CA THR A 222 -9.22 -19.45 9.21
C THR A 222 -10.12 -20.51 9.86
N GLN A 223 -10.71 -20.18 11.00
CA GLN A 223 -11.73 -21.03 11.65
C GLN A 223 -12.98 -21.24 10.78
N TYR A 224 -13.23 -20.37 9.81
CA TYR A 224 -14.35 -20.46 8.87
C TYR A 224 -14.06 -21.35 7.67
N GLY A 225 -12.81 -21.88 7.55
CA GLY A 225 -12.39 -22.74 6.45
C GLY A 225 -12.00 -22.01 5.17
N ASP A 226 -11.99 -20.69 5.20
CA ASP A 226 -11.56 -19.82 4.11
C ASP A 226 -10.11 -19.32 4.29
N GLN A 227 -9.65 -18.38 3.45
CA GLN A 227 -8.28 -17.87 3.39
C GLN A 227 -7.21 -18.98 3.53
N ARG A 228 -7.41 -20.07 2.83
CA ARG A 228 -6.41 -21.15 2.80
C ARG A 228 -5.14 -20.61 2.19
N THR A 229 -4.06 -20.68 2.97
CA THR A 229 -2.76 -20.15 2.54
C THR A 229 -1.76 -21.29 2.43
N GLY A 230 -1.01 -21.31 1.35
CA GLY A 230 0.13 -22.19 1.11
C GLY A 230 1.31 -21.41 0.63
N MET A 231 2.48 -21.60 1.25
CA MET A 231 3.74 -21.01 0.82
C MET A 231 4.84 -22.07 0.82
N ILE A 232 5.62 -22.11 -0.25
CA ILE A 232 6.88 -22.83 -0.30
C ILE A 232 7.98 -21.86 -0.71
N SER A 233 9.11 -21.92 -0.03
CA SER A 233 10.28 -21.11 -0.37
C SER A 233 11.56 -21.89 -0.19
N GLY A 234 12.56 -21.55 -1.00
CA GLY A 234 13.89 -22.12 -0.92
C GLY A 234 14.95 -21.08 -1.18
N ILE A 235 16.07 -21.20 -0.50
CA ILE A 235 17.26 -20.36 -0.72
C ILE A 235 18.52 -21.22 -0.53
N LYS A 236 19.51 -21.04 -1.39
CA LYS A 236 20.82 -21.72 -1.29
C LYS A 236 21.92 -20.80 -1.78
N GLY A 237 23.01 -20.76 -1.05
CA GLY A 237 24.24 -20.08 -1.45
C GLY A 237 25.39 -21.04 -1.71
N PHE A 238 26.30 -20.62 -2.58
CA PHE A 238 27.47 -21.35 -3.02
C PHE A 238 28.66 -20.40 -3.11
N ASN A 239 29.70 -20.72 -2.36
CA ASN A 239 30.98 -20.04 -2.52
C ASN A 239 31.81 -20.71 -3.65
N PHE A 240 32.58 -19.92 -4.33
CA PHE A 240 33.54 -20.41 -5.37
C PHE A 240 34.83 -19.61 -5.31
N ASP A 241 35.86 -20.13 -5.96
CA ASP A 241 37.18 -19.52 -6.08
C ASP A 241 37.77 -19.08 -4.72
N HIS A 242 37.89 -20.05 -3.78
CA HIS A 242 38.45 -19.81 -2.43
C HIS A 242 37.74 -18.69 -1.65
N ASP A 243 36.39 -18.72 -1.66
CA ASP A 243 35.52 -17.75 -0.99
C ASP A 243 35.59 -16.32 -1.54
N ARG A 244 36.24 -16.07 -2.69
CA ARG A 244 36.23 -14.77 -3.36
C ARG A 244 34.87 -14.44 -4.03
N GLY A 245 34.12 -15.47 -4.41
CA GLY A 245 32.82 -15.33 -5.00
C GLY A 245 31.77 -16.09 -4.26
N ASN A 246 30.56 -15.57 -4.29
CA ASN A 246 29.34 -16.24 -3.82
C ASN A 246 28.20 -16.01 -4.81
N ILE A 247 27.38 -17.04 -4.99
CA ILE A 247 26.11 -16.96 -5.69
C ILE A 247 25.05 -17.48 -4.73
N THR A 248 24.05 -16.67 -4.43
CA THR A 248 22.88 -17.03 -3.65
C THR A 248 21.65 -17.00 -4.54
N ILE A 249 20.92 -18.10 -4.64
CA ILE A 249 19.69 -18.22 -5.43
C ILE A 249 18.53 -18.52 -4.46
N GLY A 250 17.41 -17.88 -4.68
CA GLY A 250 16.20 -18.10 -3.88
C GLY A 250 14.93 -18.01 -4.71
N GLY A 251 13.90 -18.70 -4.24
CA GLY A 251 12.57 -18.66 -4.83
C GLY A 251 11.49 -18.81 -3.79
N GLN A 252 10.30 -18.26 -4.07
CA GLN A 252 9.13 -18.37 -3.23
C GLN A 252 7.89 -18.49 -4.11
N TYR A 253 7.00 -19.40 -3.73
CA TYR A 253 5.64 -19.48 -4.25
C TYR A 253 4.67 -19.30 -3.09
N LEU A 254 3.69 -18.41 -3.26
CA LEU A 254 2.63 -18.11 -2.31
C LEU A 254 1.28 -18.22 -3.02
N SER A 255 0.31 -18.87 -2.38
CA SER A 255 -1.10 -18.85 -2.76
C SER A 255 -1.95 -18.60 -1.51
N GLN A 256 -2.79 -17.57 -1.54
CA GLN A 256 -3.71 -17.20 -0.45
C GLN A 256 -5.11 -17.07 -1.01
N GLY A 257 -6.06 -17.84 -0.48
CA GLY A 257 -7.47 -17.78 -0.84
C GLY A 257 -8.16 -16.51 -0.36
N PRO A 258 -9.32 -16.14 -0.94
CA PRO A 258 -10.07 -14.96 -0.53
C PRO A 258 -10.85 -15.19 0.77
N VAL A 259 -11.30 -14.08 1.36
CA VAL A 259 -12.37 -14.03 2.38
C VAL A 259 -13.50 -13.17 1.82
N MET A 260 -14.72 -13.69 1.82
CA MET A 260 -15.89 -13.00 1.29
C MET A 260 -16.73 -12.38 2.42
N GLN A 261 -17.46 -11.29 2.11
CA GLN A 261 -18.37 -10.65 3.06
C GLN A 261 -19.48 -11.60 3.54
N ARG A 262 -19.96 -12.47 2.66
CA ARG A 262 -21.00 -13.48 3.01
C ARG A 262 -20.55 -14.47 4.09
N ASP A 263 -19.24 -14.63 4.30
CA ASP A 263 -18.69 -15.60 5.26
C ASP A 263 -18.45 -14.94 6.63
N ARG A 264 -18.88 -13.69 6.80
CA ARG A 264 -18.79 -12.93 8.06
C ARG A 264 -20.13 -12.26 8.37
N ASP A 265 -20.75 -12.67 9.46
CA ASP A 265 -22.07 -12.17 9.91
C ASP A 265 -22.12 -10.64 10.04
N TRP A 266 -21.07 -10.03 10.55
CA TRP A 266 -20.96 -8.57 10.73
C TRP A 266 -20.81 -7.80 9.41
N ALA A 267 -20.33 -8.44 8.31
CA ALA A 267 -20.14 -7.83 7.00
C ALA A 267 -21.26 -8.17 6.00
N TYR A 268 -22.09 -9.16 6.32
CA TYR A 268 -23.10 -9.71 5.40
C TYR A 268 -24.08 -8.67 4.86
N ASN A 269 -24.48 -7.71 5.70
CA ASN A 269 -25.45 -6.67 5.32
C ASN A 269 -24.87 -5.28 5.59
N PRO A 270 -24.32 -4.61 4.57
CA PRO A 270 -23.73 -3.29 4.72
C PRO A 270 -24.73 -2.25 5.19
N GLN A 271 -24.31 -1.40 6.14
CA GLN A 271 -25.11 -0.37 6.75
C GLN A 271 -24.53 1.02 6.46
N ILE A 272 -25.37 1.96 6.13
CA ILE A 272 -25.00 3.35 5.90
C ILE A 272 -25.61 4.20 7.00
N ASN A 273 -24.80 5.00 7.68
CA ASN A 273 -25.28 6.03 8.57
C ASN A 273 -25.90 7.17 7.73
N ASN A 274 -27.18 7.42 7.89
CA ASN A 274 -27.84 8.54 7.22
C ASN A 274 -27.37 9.85 7.88
N PRO A 275 -26.64 10.73 7.18
CA PRO A 275 -26.11 11.97 7.76
C PRO A 275 -27.20 13.04 8.00
N ALA A 276 -28.44 12.82 7.59
CA ALA A 276 -29.54 13.78 7.84
C ALA A 276 -29.84 13.90 9.34
N PRO A 277 -30.23 15.08 9.85
CA PRO A 277 -30.66 15.24 11.21
C PRO A 277 -31.77 14.25 11.58
N GLY A 278 -31.54 13.40 12.62
CA GLY A 278 -32.50 12.33 12.99
C GLY A 278 -32.49 11.12 12.07
N GLY A 279 -31.55 11.03 11.13
CA GLY A 279 -31.41 9.91 10.20
C GLY A 279 -31.04 8.60 10.90
N SER A 280 -31.76 7.53 10.52
CA SER A 280 -31.47 6.16 10.97
C SER A 280 -30.42 5.50 10.11
N VAL A 281 -29.81 4.43 10.63
CA VAL A 281 -28.98 3.52 9.83
C VAL A 281 -29.84 2.87 8.75
N VAL A 282 -29.37 2.92 7.50
CA VAL A 282 -30.05 2.36 6.33
C VAL A 282 -29.29 1.12 5.85
N TYR A 283 -30.02 0.06 5.53
CA TYR A 283 -29.46 -1.21 5.03
C TYR A 283 -29.54 -1.27 3.51
N GLY A 284 -28.51 -1.86 2.89
CA GLY A 284 -28.51 -2.18 1.46
C GLY A 284 -28.61 -0.97 0.53
N SER A 285 -28.82 -1.24 -0.75
CA SER A 285 -28.88 -0.26 -1.85
C SER A 285 -30.31 -0.01 -2.32
N GLY A 286 -30.65 1.25 -2.62
CA GLY A 286 -31.88 1.59 -3.35
C GLY A 286 -31.84 1.23 -4.84
N ILE A 287 -30.67 0.85 -5.37
CA ILE A 287 -30.54 0.35 -6.74
C ILE A 287 -30.73 -1.18 -6.66
N THR A 288 -31.90 -1.62 -7.11
CA THR A 288 -32.37 -3.01 -6.96
C THR A 288 -32.18 -3.83 -8.23
N PRO A 289 -32.19 -5.18 -8.17
CA PRO A 289 -32.21 -6.02 -9.36
C PRO A 289 -33.45 -5.79 -10.25
N THR A 290 -34.57 -5.40 -9.67
CA THR A 290 -35.74 -4.92 -10.46
C THR A 290 -35.48 -3.50 -10.93
N THR A 291 -35.67 -3.24 -12.22
CA THR A 291 -35.53 -1.89 -12.77
C THR A 291 -36.59 -0.98 -12.18
N THR A 292 -36.20 0.23 -11.80
CA THR A 292 -37.08 1.25 -11.25
C THR A 292 -36.93 2.54 -12.04
N ALA A 293 -37.99 3.35 -12.07
CA ALA A 293 -38.04 4.65 -12.73
C ALA A 293 -38.09 5.80 -11.72
N LEU A 294 -37.35 6.88 -11.97
CA LEU A 294 -37.43 8.13 -11.18
C LEU A 294 -38.47 9.07 -11.78
N VAL A 295 -39.60 9.24 -11.11
CA VAL A 295 -40.72 10.06 -11.56
C VAL A 295 -41.11 11.03 -10.44
N GLY A 296 -41.09 12.33 -10.71
CA GLY A 296 -41.45 13.36 -9.72
C GLY A 296 -40.61 13.28 -8.44
N GLY A 297 -39.33 12.89 -8.55
CA GLY A 297 -38.40 12.73 -7.40
C GLY A 297 -38.65 11.46 -6.56
N LYS A 298 -39.54 10.58 -6.98
CA LYS A 298 -39.82 9.27 -6.34
C LYS A 298 -39.34 8.12 -7.24
N GLN A 299 -38.66 7.17 -6.63
CA GLN A 299 -38.28 5.94 -7.32
C GLN A 299 -39.45 4.93 -7.28
N LEU A 300 -39.94 4.54 -8.46
CA LEU A 300 -41.07 3.66 -8.66
C LEU A 300 -40.64 2.32 -9.20
N LYS A 301 -41.17 1.21 -8.68
CA LYS A 301 -40.95 -0.17 -9.13
C LYS A 301 -42.26 -0.72 -9.74
N PRO A 302 -42.18 -1.72 -10.67
CA PRO A 302 -43.35 -2.50 -11.07
C PRO A 302 -44.08 -3.10 -9.87
N ASP A 303 -45.41 -3.03 -9.85
CA ASP A 303 -46.27 -3.54 -8.74
C ASP A 303 -46.74 -4.99 -8.95
N GLY A 304 -46.38 -5.60 -10.09
CA GLY A 304 -46.78 -6.95 -10.49
C GLY A 304 -48.20 -7.03 -11.10
N ASN A 305 -48.97 -5.92 -11.13
CA ASN A 305 -50.30 -5.87 -11.67
C ASN A 305 -50.40 -4.99 -12.94
N GLY A 306 -49.26 -4.71 -13.57
CA GLY A 306 -49.14 -3.83 -14.74
C GLY A 306 -49.02 -2.33 -14.42
N GLY A 307 -48.89 -1.97 -13.13
CA GLY A 307 -48.67 -0.61 -12.64
C GLY A 307 -47.34 -0.43 -11.94
N PHE A 308 -47.17 0.70 -11.26
CA PHE A 308 -45.96 1.06 -10.52
C PHE A 308 -46.28 1.55 -9.11
N SER A 309 -45.45 1.17 -8.15
CA SER A 309 -45.55 1.60 -6.74
C SER A 309 -44.22 2.16 -6.25
N PRO A 310 -44.22 3.05 -5.23
CA PRO A 310 -42.98 3.56 -4.65
C PRO A 310 -42.07 2.47 -4.08
N LEU A 311 -40.77 2.62 -4.29
CA LEU A 311 -39.76 1.78 -3.64
C LEU A 311 -39.77 1.97 -2.12
N THR A 312 -39.79 0.89 -1.36
CA THR A 312 -39.80 0.89 0.11
C THR A 312 -38.45 0.43 0.69
N ALA A 313 -38.29 0.57 2.00
CA ALA A 313 -37.09 0.13 2.68
C ALA A 313 -36.88 -1.39 2.59
N SER A 314 -37.95 -2.19 2.52
CA SER A 314 -37.91 -3.66 2.35
C SER A 314 -37.50 -4.11 0.94
N ASP A 315 -37.58 -3.21 -0.05
CA ASP A 315 -37.17 -3.51 -1.43
C ASP A 315 -35.66 -3.35 -1.66
N ARG A 316 -34.96 -2.78 -0.70
CA ARG A 316 -33.51 -2.50 -0.86
C ARG A 316 -32.70 -3.78 -1.02
N TYR A 317 -31.73 -3.74 -1.91
CA TYR A 317 -30.89 -4.87 -2.26
C TYR A 317 -29.67 -5.00 -1.35
N ASN A 318 -29.47 -6.19 -0.78
CA ASN A 318 -28.25 -6.50 -0.05
C ASN A 318 -27.14 -6.90 -1.03
N TYR A 319 -26.19 -6.01 -1.26
CA TYR A 319 -25.03 -6.19 -2.15
C TYR A 319 -23.78 -6.75 -1.43
N GLY A 320 -23.79 -6.85 -0.12
CA GLY A 320 -22.64 -7.29 0.68
C GLY A 320 -22.14 -8.71 0.34
N PRO A 321 -23.02 -9.72 0.23
CA PRO A 321 -22.60 -11.12 0.07
C PRO A 321 -21.64 -11.40 -1.07
N GLU A 322 -21.64 -10.58 -2.11
CA GLU A 322 -20.78 -10.73 -3.28
C GLU A 322 -19.40 -10.05 -3.12
N GLY A 323 -19.23 -9.22 -2.09
CA GLY A 323 -18.01 -8.46 -1.87
C GLY A 323 -16.87 -9.28 -1.24
N THR A 324 -15.65 -8.89 -1.53
CA THR A 324 -14.42 -9.43 -0.96
C THR A 324 -13.99 -8.65 0.29
N LEU A 325 -13.52 -9.33 1.34
CA LEU A 325 -12.87 -8.75 2.51
C LEU A 325 -11.35 -8.88 2.43
N SER A 326 -10.86 -10.02 1.94
CA SER A 326 -9.45 -10.25 1.67
C SER A 326 -9.32 -10.88 0.29
N GLN A 327 -8.43 -10.34 -0.53
CA GLN A 327 -8.28 -10.77 -1.92
C GLN A 327 -7.62 -12.14 -2.03
N TYR A 328 -7.91 -12.84 -3.13
CA TYR A 328 -7.05 -13.91 -3.61
C TYR A 328 -5.72 -13.31 -4.05
N ILE A 329 -4.61 -13.92 -3.63
CA ILE A 329 -3.26 -13.53 -4.05
C ILE A 329 -2.47 -14.80 -4.36
N GLN A 330 -1.82 -14.80 -5.51
CA GLN A 330 -0.83 -15.79 -5.88
C GLN A 330 0.43 -15.07 -6.35
N SER A 331 1.60 -15.49 -5.87
CA SER A 331 2.87 -14.92 -6.33
C SER A 331 3.95 -15.97 -6.48
N SER A 332 4.77 -15.79 -7.52
CA SER A 332 5.98 -16.57 -7.78
C SER A 332 7.14 -15.62 -7.91
N THR A 333 8.14 -15.77 -7.04
CA THR A 333 9.34 -14.93 -7.06
C THR A 333 10.58 -15.78 -7.26
N LEU A 334 11.46 -15.30 -8.11
CA LEU A 334 12.81 -15.84 -8.30
C LEU A 334 13.82 -14.72 -8.05
N THR A 335 14.88 -15.02 -7.31
CA THR A 335 15.93 -14.03 -7.02
C THR A 335 17.29 -14.68 -7.11
N GLY A 336 18.26 -13.91 -7.59
CA GLY A 336 19.66 -14.24 -7.64
C GLY A 336 20.49 -13.09 -7.13
N ASP A 337 21.45 -13.40 -6.27
CA ASP A 337 22.44 -12.46 -5.77
C ASP A 337 23.82 -13.07 -6.01
N ALA A 338 24.73 -12.28 -6.54
CA ALA A 338 26.09 -12.74 -6.81
C ALA A 338 27.09 -11.63 -6.50
N HIS A 339 28.25 -12.01 -5.98
CA HIS A 339 29.39 -11.12 -5.90
C HIS A 339 30.69 -11.85 -6.19
N TYR A 340 31.72 -11.10 -6.62
CA TYR A 340 33.05 -11.61 -6.85
C TYR A 340 34.11 -10.55 -6.53
N GLU A 341 34.92 -10.86 -5.53
CA GLU A 341 36.05 -10.02 -5.12
C GLU A 341 37.24 -10.26 -6.06
N ILE A 342 37.47 -9.36 -7.00
CA ILE A 342 38.64 -9.36 -7.86
C ILE A 342 39.87 -9.06 -7.02
N ASN A 343 39.78 -8.03 -6.19
CA ASN A 343 40.79 -7.61 -5.19
C ASN A 343 40.17 -6.61 -4.23
N LYS A 344 40.88 -6.15 -3.20
CA LYS A 344 40.43 -5.18 -2.21
C LYS A 344 39.91 -3.86 -2.80
N HIS A 345 40.27 -3.54 -4.04
CA HIS A 345 39.83 -2.32 -4.74
C HIS A 345 38.59 -2.52 -5.57
N LEU A 346 38.22 -3.76 -5.89
CA LEU A 346 37.07 -4.06 -6.74
C LEU A 346 36.42 -5.37 -6.36
N ASN A 347 35.22 -5.29 -5.80
CA ASN A 347 34.27 -6.37 -5.63
C ASN A 347 33.06 -6.06 -6.53
N LEU A 348 32.82 -6.90 -7.53
CA LEU A 348 31.64 -6.79 -8.41
C LEU A 348 30.47 -7.48 -7.76
N TYR A 349 29.27 -6.94 -7.91
CA TYR A 349 28.05 -7.55 -7.43
C TYR A 349 26.90 -7.37 -8.42
N ALA A 350 25.96 -8.30 -8.37
CA ALA A 350 24.72 -8.23 -9.13
C ALA A 350 23.57 -8.83 -8.32
N ASN A 351 22.42 -8.18 -8.37
CA ASN A 351 21.15 -8.68 -7.82
C ASN A 351 20.09 -8.67 -8.91
N VAL A 352 19.37 -9.79 -9.06
CA VAL A 352 18.28 -9.93 -10.02
C VAL A 352 17.06 -10.46 -9.28
N ARG A 353 15.91 -9.84 -9.51
CA ARG A 353 14.63 -10.30 -8.97
C ARG A 353 13.56 -10.25 -10.04
N TYR A 354 12.82 -11.33 -10.16
CA TYR A 354 11.59 -11.42 -10.94
C TYR A 354 10.45 -11.86 -10.02
N THR A 355 9.33 -11.19 -10.10
CA THR A 355 8.11 -11.57 -9.38
C THR A 355 6.91 -11.48 -10.33
N HIS A 356 6.21 -12.60 -10.51
CA HIS A 356 4.87 -12.64 -11.07
C HIS A 356 3.86 -12.71 -9.92
N LYS A 357 2.87 -11.80 -9.94
CA LYS A 357 1.80 -11.76 -8.94
C LYS A 357 0.46 -11.63 -9.63
N SER A 358 -0.49 -12.49 -9.29
CA SER A 358 -1.90 -12.35 -9.64
C SER A 358 -2.74 -12.11 -8.39
N SER A 359 -3.77 -11.28 -8.51
CA SER A 359 -4.74 -11.02 -7.46
C SER A 359 -6.14 -10.89 -8.02
N GLN A 360 -7.13 -11.26 -7.21
CA GLN A 360 -8.53 -11.16 -7.58
C GLN A 360 -9.35 -10.59 -6.44
N ALA A 361 -10.15 -9.57 -6.74
CA ALA A 361 -11.16 -9.02 -5.85
C ALA A 361 -12.52 -9.00 -6.55
N GLN A 362 -13.59 -9.09 -5.77
CA GLN A 362 -14.96 -9.11 -6.29
C GLN A 362 -15.82 -8.08 -5.57
N LEU A 363 -16.67 -7.41 -6.34
CA LEU A 363 -17.77 -6.55 -5.86
C LEU A 363 -19.08 -7.05 -6.42
N SER A 364 -20.18 -6.61 -5.83
CA SER A 364 -21.50 -6.92 -6.39
C SER A 364 -21.68 -6.36 -7.81
N ALA A 365 -22.66 -6.90 -8.51
CA ALA A 365 -23.03 -6.49 -9.86
C ALA A 365 -23.12 -4.97 -10.01
N GLN A 366 -22.85 -4.45 -11.20
CA GLN A 366 -22.78 -3.02 -11.46
C GLN A 366 -24.13 -2.33 -11.26
N PRO A 367 -24.20 -1.17 -10.57
CA PRO A 367 -25.40 -0.34 -10.56
C PRO A 367 -25.43 0.56 -11.79
N LEU A 368 -26.57 0.56 -12.50
CA LEU A 368 -26.89 1.58 -13.50
C LEU A 368 -27.80 2.64 -12.87
N THR A 369 -27.52 3.91 -13.13
CA THR A 369 -28.28 5.04 -12.59
C THR A 369 -28.60 6.03 -13.69
N GLY A 370 -29.87 6.43 -13.78
CA GLY A 370 -30.36 7.41 -14.75
C GLY A 370 -30.31 8.82 -14.19
N SER A 371 -29.40 9.63 -14.72
CA SER A 371 -29.47 11.09 -14.60
C SER A 371 -29.73 11.66 -15.99
N VAL A 372 -30.84 12.34 -16.18
CA VAL A 372 -31.10 13.08 -17.41
C VAL A 372 -30.15 14.27 -17.44
N GLY A 373 -29.23 14.36 -18.42
CA GLY A 373 -28.54 15.61 -18.71
C GLY A 373 -27.07 15.76 -18.35
N VAL A 374 -26.26 14.71 -18.43
CA VAL A 374 -24.78 14.84 -18.28
C VAL A 374 -24.14 15.03 -19.68
N ASN A 375 -23.86 16.30 -20.03
CA ASN A 375 -23.22 16.71 -21.29
C ASN A 375 -21.76 16.30 -21.40
N SER A 376 -21.42 15.04 -21.51
CA SER A 376 -20.07 14.54 -21.89
C SER A 376 -19.88 13.04 -21.63
N LEU A 377 -20.87 12.39 -21.05
CA LEU A 377 -20.96 10.92 -21.02
C LEU A 377 -22.09 10.51 -21.97
N PRO A 378 -22.07 9.29 -22.54
CA PRO A 378 -23.23 8.77 -23.26
C PRO A 378 -24.46 8.91 -22.36
N ALA A 379 -25.61 9.19 -22.99
CA ALA A 379 -26.84 9.57 -22.33
C ALA A 379 -27.10 8.76 -21.04
N ALA A 380 -27.60 9.42 -20.03
CA ALA A 380 -28.04 8.76 -18.79
C ALA A 380 -28.94 7.54 -19.08
N PHE A 381 -28.95 6.55 -18.18
CA PHE A 381 -29.86 5.39 -18.30
C PHE A 381 -31.31 5.86 -18.24
N VAL A 382 -31.87 6.25 -19.40
CA VAL A 382 -33.11 6.98 -19.57
C VAL A 382 -34.04 6.21 -20.50
N LEU A 383 -35.32 6.20 -20.17
CA LEU A 383 -36.37 5.70 -21.05
C LEU A 383 -37.09 6.91 -21.69
N PRO A 384 -36.95 7.13 -22.99
CA PRO A 384 -37.58 8.25 -23.67
C PRO A 384 -39.13 8.24 -23.55
N ALA A 385 -39.73 9.39 -23.60
CA ALA A 385 -41.20 9.56 -23.54
C ALA A 385 -41.96 8.73 -24.62
N GLY A 386 -41.38 8.58 -25.82
CA GLY A 386 -41.95 7.80 -26.91
C GLY A 386 -41.73 6.30 -26.85
N ASN A 387 -40.98 5.78 -25.87
CA ASN A 387 -40.76 4.35 -25.74
C ASN A 387 -42.05 3.62 -25.34
N PRO A 388 -42.40 2.46 -25.97
CA PRO A 388 -43.67 1.76 -25.71
C PRO A 388 -43.87 1.31 -24.25
N TYR A 389 -42.76 1.18 -23.48
CA TYR A 389 -42.80 0.80 -22.06
C TYR A 389 -42.82 2.02 -21.12
N ASN A 390 -42.79 3.25 -21.66
CA ASN A 390 -42.85 4.49 -20.89
C ASN A 390 -44.28 4.97 -20.73
N VAL A 391 -44.87 4.70 -19.59
CA VAL A 391 -46.27 5.08 -19.27
C VAL A 391 -46.43 6.52 -18.76
N TRP A 392 -45.36 7.26 -18.60
CA TRP A 392 -45.38 8.61 -17.99
C TRP A 392 -45.42 9.76 -18.99
N GLY A 393 -45.20 9.49 -20.30
CA GLY A 393 -45.21 10.51 -21.35
C GLY A 393 -44.13 11.58 -21.22
N GLN A 394 -43.08 11.33 -20.42
CA GLN A 394 -41.91 12.17 -20.24
C GLN A 394 -40.67 11.28 -20.14
N ASP A 395 -39.49 11.82 -20.42
CA ASP A 395 -38.23 11.09 -20.25
C ASP A 395 -38.04 10.77 -18.78
N VAL A 396 -37.74 9.51 -18.43
CA VAL A 396 -37.57 9.05 -17.05
C VAL A 396 -36.23 8.36 -16.88
N GLY A 397 -35.49 8.70 -15.81
CA GLY A 397 -34.27 8.03 -15.42
C GLY A 397 -34.55 6.64 -14.84
N LEU A 398 -33.83 5.65 -15.30
CA LEU A 398 -33.95 4.29 -14.81
C LEU A 398 -32.83 3.94 -13.82
N TYR A 399 -33.10 3.04 -12.89
CA TYR A 399 -32.15 2.52 -11.92
C TYR A 399 -32.24 0.99 -11.90
N LYS A 400 -31.06 0.31 -11.99
CA LYS A 400 -31.00 -1.15 -11.97
C LYS A 400 -29.67 -1.67 -11.45
N ARG A 401 -29.71 -2.70 -10.62
CA ARG A 401 -28.56 -3.54 -10.30
C ARG A 401 -28.50 -4.67 -11.32
N THR A 402 -27.46 -4.72 -12.13
CA THR A 402 -27.36 -5.61 -13.29
C THR A 402 -26.87 -7.00 -12.90
N VAL A 403 -27.62 -7.68 -12.03
CA VAL A 403 -27.26 -9.03 -11.52
C VAL A 403 -27.13 -10.08 -12.62
N GLU A 404 -27.75 -9.86 -13.75
CA GLU A 404 -27.67 -10.73 -14.94
C GLU A 404 -26.29 -10.74 -15.60
N PHE A 405 -25.50 -9.70 -15.39
CA PHE A 405 -24.11 -9.60 -15.84
C PHE A 405 -23.13 -10.30 -14.89
N GLY A 406 -23.60 -10.69 -13.70
CA GLY A 406 -22.79 -11.23 -12.63
C GLY A 406 -22.08 -10.16 -11.79
N PRO A 407 -21.35 -10.58 -10.75
CA PRO A 407 -20.55 -9.67 -9.94
C PRO A 407 -19.39 -9.08 -10.74
N ARG A 408 -18.94 -7.88 -10.36
CA ARG A 408 -17.72 -7.28 -10.93
C ARG A 408 -16.50 -7.97 -10.33
N SER A 409 -15.63 -8.55 -11.17
CA SER A 409 -14.36 -9.15 -10.78
C SER A 409 -13.21 -8.28 -11.30
N TYR A 410 -12.25 -8.02 -10.42
CA TYR A 410 -11.02 -7.27 -10.70
C TYR A 410 -9.86 -8.26 -10.65
N ASP A 411 -9.40 -8.70 -11.81
CA ASP A 411 -8.32 -9.66 -11.96
C ASP A 411 -7.06 -8.89 -12.38
N SER A 412 -6.05 -8.84 -11.52
CA SER A 412 -4.79 -8.13 -11.79
C SER A 412 -3.64 -9.12 -11.92
N ALA A 413 -2.86 -8.98 -12.98
CA ALA A 413 -1.60 -9.69 -13.19
C ALA A 413 -0.46 -8.68 -13.26
N ASN A 414 0.55 -8.86 -12.43
CA ASN A 414 1.70 -7.98 -12.32
C ASN A 414 2.99 -8.77 -12.50
N ASP A 415 3.83 -8.33 -13.43
CA ASP A 415 5.20 -8.81 -13.64
C ASP A 415 6.18 -7.71 -13.27
N SER A 416 7.06 -7.98 -12.30
CA SER A 416 8.07 -7.03 -11.84
C SER A 416 9.47 -7.61 -12.04
N TYR A 417 10.32 -6.82 -12.68
CA TYR A 417 11.72 -7.11 -12.94
C TYR A 417 12.58 -6.05 -12.26
N GLN A 418 13.59 -6.47 -11.53
CA GLN A 418 14.59 -5.58 -10.94
C GLN A 418 15.97 -6.18 -11.14
N VAL A 419 16.87 -5.42 -11.79
CA VAL A 419 18.26 -5.79 -11.98
C VAL A 419 19.13 -4.67 -11.42
N ILE A 420 20.06 -5.03 -10.54
CA ILE A 420 21.03 -4.12 -9.96
C ILE A 420 22.41 -4.73 -10.22
N ALA A 421 23.32 -3.95 -10.76
CA ALA A 421 24.72 -4.36 -10.93
C ALA A 421 25.62 -3.23 -10.47
N GLY A 422 26.75 -3.58 -9.87
CA GLY A 422 27.66 -2.57 -9.36
C GLY A 422 29.01 -3.12 -8.95
N GLY A 423 29.82 -2.20 -8.47
CA GLY A 423 31.13 -2.51 -7.90
C GLY A 423 31.42 -1.62 -6.70
N ASN A 424 32.02 -2.21 -5.69
CA ASN A 424 32.48 -1.50 -4.50
C ASN A 424 33.90 -1.89 -4.13
N GLY A 425 34.54 -1.09 -3.30
CA GLY A 425 35.90 -1.38 -2.86
C GLY A 425 36.57 -0.20 -2.18
N THR A 426 37.88 -0.35 -1.97
CA THR A 426 38.73 0.69 -1.39
C THR A 426 39.44 1.47 -2.50
N ILE A 427 39.34 2.78 -2.54
CA ILE A 427 40.07 3.63 -3.50
C ILE A 427 41.53 3.75 -3.06
N VAL A 428 41.75 4.40 -1.89
CA VAL A 428 43.05 4.59 -1.27
C VAL A 428 42.87 4.81 0.23
N GLY A 429 43.77 4.27 1.06
CA GLY A 429 43.66 4.37 2.52
C GLY A 429 42.30 3.84 3.02
N ASN A 430 41.55 4.68 3.73
CA ASN A 430 40.21 4.35 4.28
C ASN A 430 39.06 4.81 3.39
N TRP A 431 39.34 5.36 2.19
CA TRP A 431 38.31 5.78 1.24
C TRP A 431 37.71 4.58 0.54
N GLN A 432 36.41 4.43 0.68
CA GLN A 432 35.61 3.38 0.05
C GLN A 432 34.66 3.99 -0.99
N TYR A 433 34.30 3.20 -1.99
CA TYR A 433 33.30 3.58 -2.97
C TYR A 433 32.28 2.48 -3.17
N ASP A 434 31.10 2.85 -3.65
CA ASP A 434 30.06 1.98 -4.17
C ASP A 434 29.46 2.66 -5.39
N ALA A 435 29.51 2.02 -6.56
CA ALA A 435 28.92 2.49 -7.79
C ALA A 435 27.96 1.42 -8.31
N SER A 436 26.73 1.81 -8.65
CA SER A 436 25.72 0.87 -9.13
C SER A 436 24.83 1.47 -10.20
N MET A 437 24.32 0.58 -11.05
CA MET A 437 23.22 0.85 -11.96
C MET A 437 22.08 -0.09 -11.62
N SER A 438 20.84 0.42 -11.63
CA SER A 438 19.65 -0.39 -11.50
C SER A 438 18.64 -0.11 -12.61
N TYR A 439 18.00 -1.16 -13.05
CA TYR A 439 16.87 -1.13 -13.97
C TYR A 439 15.71 -1.90 -13.33
N GLY A 440 14.57 -1.24 -13.20
CA GLY A 440 13.34 -1.85 -12.73
C GLY A 440 12.21 -1.62 -13.72
N MET A 441 11.36 -2.63 -13.90
CA MET A 441 10.15 -2.52 -14.71
C MET A 441 9.03 -3.31 -14.05
N THR A 442 7.86 -2.70 -13.97
CA THR A 442 6.62 -3.38 -13.57
C THR A 442 5.61 -3.26 -14.70
N GLN A 443 5.08 -4.39 -15.13
CA GLN A 443 3.96 -4.48 -16.08
C GLN A 443 2.73 -4.96 -15.33
N ASN A 444 1.61 -4.26 -15.51
CA ASN A 444 0.34 -4.62 -14.90
C ASN A 444 -0.72 -4.75 -15.99
N THR A 445 -1.49 -5.82 -15.92
CA THR A 445 -2.74 -5.98 -16.67
C THR A 445 -3.88 -6.09 -15.67
N LEU A 446 -4.81 -5.15 -15.72
CA LEU A 446 -6.04 -5.17 -14.94
C LEU A 446 -7.20 -5.54 -15.86
N ARG A 447 -7.89 -6.63 -15.52
CA ARG A 447 -9.08 -7.09 -16.21
C ARG A 447 -10.29 -6.95 -15.30
N THR A 448 -11.26 -6.11 -15.69
CA THR A 448 -12.50 -5.93 -14.96
C THR A 448 -13.65 -6.56 -15.71
N GLN A 449 -14.29 -7.56 -15.11
CA GLN A 449 -15.41 -8.31 -15.68
C GLN A 449 -16.74 -7.89 -15.02
N GLY A 450 -17.87 -8.29 -15.63
CA GLY A 450 -19.20 -7.97 -15.12
C GLY A 450 -19.62 -6.52 -15.35
N LEU A 451 -18.98 -5.85 -16.30
CA LEU A 451 -19.31 -4.48 -16.72
C LEU A 451 -20.35 -4.45 -17.82
N VAL A 452 -20.98 -3.32 -17.96
CA VAL A 452 -22.05 -3.05 -18.94
C VAL A 452 -21.56 -2.02 -19.94
N ASN A 453 -21.58 -2.38 -21.24
CA ASN A 453 -21.48 -1.39 -22.31
C ASN A 453 -22.81 -0.62 -22.35
N TYR A 454 -22.69 0.61 -21.93
CA TYR A 454 -23.85 1.47 -21.68
C TYR A 454 -24.47 1.97 -22.99
N ALA A 455 -23.64 2.23 -24.00
CA ALA A 455 -24.11 2.62 -25.32
C ALA A 455 -24.99 1.52 -25.93
N ASN A 456 -24.60 0.26 -25.76
CA ASN A 456 -25.37 -0.89 -26.24
C ASN A 456 -26.72 -1.01 -25.54
N ILE A 457 -26.78 -0.82 -24.21
CA ILE A 457 -28.09 -0.80 -23.48
C ILE A 457 -28.99 0.31 -23.98
N LEU A 458 -28.47 1.49 -24.24
CA LEU A 458 -29.29 2.58 -24.79
C LEU A 458 -29.84 2.24 -26.17
N GLN A 459 -29.05 1.60 -27.05
CA GLN A 459 -29.52 1.10 -28.35
C GLN A 459 -30.66 0.07 -28.17
N GLU A 460 -30.52 -0.86 -27.22
CA GLU A 460 -31.55 -1.87 -26.93
C GLU A 460 -32.83 -1.29 -26.30
N LEU A 461 -32.78 -0.10 -25.73
CA LEU A 461 -33.93 0.67 -25.31
C LEU A 461 -34.48 1.57 -26.41
N GLY A 462 -33.92 1.52 -27.64
CA GLY A 462 -34.29 2.38 -28.75
C GLY A 462 -34.00 3.86 -28.48
N VAL A 463 -32.94 4.17 -27.71
CA VAL A 463 -32.57 5.54 -27.38
C VAL A 463 -31.72 6.13 -28.51
N SER A 464 -32.25 7.11 -29.21
CA SER A 464 -31.54 7.96 -30.18
C SER A 464 -31.18 9.28 -29.47
N GLN A 465 -29.93 9.68 -29.57
CA GLN A 465 -29.42 10.92 -29.00
C GLN A 465 -28.89 11.84 -30.11
N ASN A 466 -29.39 13.07 -30.15
CA ASN A 466 -28.87 14.12 -30.99
C ASN A 466 -28.56 15.36 -30.15
N GLY A 467 -27.29 15.53 -29.82
CA GLY A 467 -26.87 16.55 -28.86
C GLY A 467 -27.46 16.27 -27.47
N SER A 468 -28.25 17.23 -26.96
CA SER A 468 -28.96 17.11 -25.66
C SER A 468 -30.36 16.51 -25.79
N SER A 469 -30.87 16.28 -27.02
CA SER A 469 -32.19 15.73 -27.23
C SER A 469 -32.16 14.21 -27.26
N ILE A 470 -33.06 13.59 -26.52
CA ILE A 470 -33.26 12.15 -26.44
C ILE A 470 -34.63 11.83 -27.08
N ALA A 471 -34.68 10.81 -27.94
CA ALA A 471 -35.90 10.35 -28.56
C ALA A 471 -35.91 8.81 -28.65
N TYR A 472 -37.09 8.24 -28.73
CA TYR A 472 -37.26 6.83 -29.06
C TYR A 472 -37.15 6.61 -30.57
N ASP A 473 -36.22 5.81 -30.96
CA ASP A 473 -36.02 5.35 -32.36
C ASP A 473 -35.57 3.87 -32.35
N PRO A 474 -36.46 2.94 -32.66
CA PRO A 474 -36.13 1.52 -32.63
C PRO A 474 -35.10 1.15 -33.70
N SER A 475 -34.89 2.00 -34.73
CA SER A 475 -33.94 1.73 -35.80
C SER A 475 -32.47 1.72 -35.33
N VAL A 476 -32.18 2.40 -34.25
CA VAL A 476 -30.83 2.38 -33.66
C VAL A 476 -30.42 0.99 -33.14
N CYS A 477 -31.38 0.14 -32.81
CA CYS A 477 -31.16 -1.26 -32.43
C CYS A 477 -31.35 -2.19 -33.65
N THR A 478 -32.46 -2.07 -34.38
CA THR A 478 -32.84 -3.02 -35.42
C THR A 478 -31.87 -2.99 -36.62
N SER A 479 -31.12 -1.93 -36.80
CA SER A 479 -30.02 -1.83 -37.78
C SER A 479 -28.72 -2.49 -37.32
N GLN A 480 -28.58 -2.91 -36.07
CA GLN A 480 -27.36 -3.47 -35.49
C GLN A 480 -27.49 -4.99 -35.27
N ALA A 481 -26.50 -5.74 -35.74
CA ALA A 481 -26.47 -7.18 -35.56
C ALA A 481 -26.36 -7.55 -34.10
N GLY A 482 -27.25 -8.43 -33.61
CA GLY A 482 -27.24 -8.89 -32.21
C GLY A 482 -28.01 -8.01 -31.24
N CYS A 483 -28.39 -6.79 -31.58
CA CYS A 483 -29.22 -5.91 -30.76
C CYS A 483 -30.66 -6.41 -30.67
N THR A 484 -31.25 -6.37 -29.48
CA THR A 484 -32.62 -6.83 -29.21
C THR A 484 -33.35 -5.79 -28.37
N LEU A 485 -34.40 -5.20 -28.91
CA LEU A 485 -35.29 -4.33 -28.15
C LEU A 485 -35.99 -5.12 -27.03
N PHE A 486 -36.03 -4.59 -25.81
CA PHE A 486 -36.65 -5.29 -24.68
C PHE A 486 -37.38 -4.33 -23.72
N ASP A 487 -38.27 -4.88 -22.89
CA ASP A 487 -38.90 -4.18 -21.77
C ASP A 487 -37.93 -4.08 -20.60
N PRO A 488 -37.45 -2.86 -20.21
CA PRO A 488 -36.49 -2.71 -19.14
C PRO A 488 -37.05 -3.08 -17.76
N PHE A 489 -38.37 -3.16 -17.58
CA PHE A 489 -39.00 -3.46 -16.29
C PHE A 489 -39.22 -4.95 -16.05
N GLN A 490 -38.96 -5.78 -17.05
CA GLN A 490 -38.95 -7.25 -16.94
C GLN A 490 -37.53 -7.77 -16.67
N THR A 491 -37.39 -9.10 -16.51
CA THR A 491 -36.09 -9.75 -16.53
C THR A 491 -35.42 -9.54 -17.89
N TRP A 492 -34.20 -9.03 -17.88
CA TRP A 492 -33.47 -8.73 -19.12
C TRP A 492 -33.14 -10.02 -19.87
N PRO A 493 -33.46 -10.12 -21.17
CA PRO A 493 -33.21 -11.32 -21.95
C PRO A 493 -31.70 -11.56 -22.11
N LYS A 494 -31.32 -12.84 -22.19
CA LYS A 494 -29.91 -13.22 -22.35
C LYS A 494 -29.25 -12.58 -23.57
N SER A 495 -29.99 -12.40 -24.70
CA SER A 495 -29.51 -11.73 -25.91
C SER A 495 -29.05 -10.30 -25.61
N ALA A 496 -29.86 -9.53 -24.88
CA ALA A 496 -29.51 -8.17 -24.49
C ALA A 496 -28.31 -8.14 -23.51
N VAL A 497 -28.30 -9.03 -22.53
CA VAL A 497 -27.15 -9.13 -21.61
C VAL A 497 -25.86 -9.47 -22.35
N ASP A 498 -25.89 -10.40 -23.30
CA ASP A 498 -24.71 -10.81 -24.08
C ASP A 498 -24.24 -9.69 -25.03
N TYR A 499 -25.16 -8.90 -25.61
CA TYR A 499 -24.85 -7.77 -26.49
C TYR A 499 -24.21 -6.60 -25.75
N ALA A 500 -24.65 -6.34 -24.51
CA ALA A 500 -24.14 -5.23 -23.69
C ALA A 500 -23.02 -5.63 -22.72
N ARG A 501 -22.65 -6.90 -22.63
CA ARG A 501 -21.57 -7.36 -21.75
C ARG A 501 -20.23 -6.81 -22.20
N HIS A 502 -19.48 -6.24 -21.25
CA HIS A 502 -18.13 -5.76 -21.51
C HIS A 502 -17.13 -6.30 -20.49
N THR A 503 -15.89 -6.49 -20.94
CA THR A 503 -14.73 -6.77 -20.10
C THR A 503 -13.68 -5.72 -20.39
N GLU A 504 -13.44 -4.85 -19.44
CA GLU A 504 -12.41 -3.83 -19.49
C GLU A 504 -11.02 -4.46 -19.32
N ILE A 505 -10.05 -4.05 -20.12
CA ILE A 505 -8.66 -4.50 -20.03
C ILE A 505 -7.74 -3.29 -20.12
N ASP A 506 -7.12 -2.99 -18.99
CA ASP A 506 -6.14 -1.92 -18.88
C ASP A 506 -4.73 -2.48 -18.79
N HIS A 507 -3.78 -1.82 -19.43
CA HIS A 507 -2.36 -2.16 -19.38
C HIS A 507 -1.56 -0.98 -18.87
N SER A 508 -0.63 -1.25 -17.94
CA SER A 508 0.32 -0.24 -17.50
C SER A 508 1.73 -0.79 -17.43
N THR A 509 2.71 0.08 -17.71
CA THR A 509 4.13 -0.22 -17.57
C THR A 509 4.79 0.92 -16.82
N TYR A 510 5.50 0.60 -15.74
CA TYR A 510 6.33 1.54 -15.00
C TYR A 510 7.78 1.13 -15.12
N GLN A 511 8.68 2.09 -15.40
CA GLN A 511 10.11 1.86 -15.53
C GLN A 511 10.89 2.79 -14.62
N LEU A 512 11.93 2.24 -13.99
CA LEU A 512 12.93 2.95 -13.20
C LEU A 512 14.31 2.67 -13.78
N ARG A 513 15.10 3.70 -14.00
CA ARG A 513 16.54 3.62 -14.27
C ARG A 513 17.24 4.46 -13.24
N ASP A 514 18.21 3.91 -12.56
CA ASP A 514 18.93 4.60 -11.50
C ASP A 514 20.43 4.31 -11.59
N PHE A 515 21.23 5.36 -11.52
CA PHE A 515 22.67 5.31 -11.35
C PHE A 515 23.04 5.98 -10.05
N ASN A 516 23.80 5.30 -9.20
CA ASN A 516 24.22 5.80 -7.90
C ASN A 516 25.72 5.61 -7.71
N LEU A 517 26.41 6.65 -7.29
CA LEU A 517 27.81 6.64 -6.90
C LEU A 517 27.94 7.22 -5.50
N ARG A 518 28.60 6.50 -4.61
CA ARG A 518 28.92 6.92 -3.25
C ARG A 518 30.40 6.73 -2.97
N ILE A 519 31.01 7.70 -2.30
CA ILE A 519 32.38 7.64 -1.80
C ILE A 519 32.33 8.04 -0.33
N ASN A 520 32.97 7.29 0.55
CA ASN A 520 32.95 7.57 1.98
C ASN A 520 34.25 7.22 2.67
N ASN A 521 34.53 7.91 3.79
CA ASN A 521 35.63 7.64 4.70
C ASN A 521 35.20 8.01 6.12
N ASN A 522 35.26 7.06 7.04
CA ASN A 522 34.92 7.27 8.46
C ASN A 522 36.02 7.91 9.30
N ASP A 523 37.21 8.09 8.75
CA ASP A 523 38.39 8.55 9.47
C ASP A 523 39.27 9.42 8.54
N VAL A 524 38.73 10.58 8.15
CA VAL A 524 39.43 11.51 7.26
C VAL A 524 40.53 12.25 8.03
N VAL A 525 40.19 12.80 9.19
CA VAL A 525 41.08 13.50 10.07
C VAL A 525 40.57 13.44 11.49
N LYS A 526 41.44 13.23 12.46
CA LYS A 526 41.10 13.25 13.87
C LYS A 526 41.16 14.68 14.42
N LEU A 527 40.18 15.07 15.21
CA LEU A 527 40.17 16.38 15.87
C LEU A 527 41.38 16.53 16.83
N PRO A 528 42.11 17.65 16.81
CA PRO A 528 43.45 17.81 17.39
C PRO A 528 43.43 18.09 18.92
N TYR A 529 42.37 17.72 19.64
CA TYR A 529 42.28 17.93 21.09
C TYR A 529 41.88 16.66 21.83
N LYS A 530 42.04 16.66 23.16
CA LYS A 530 41.75 15.50 24.03
C LYS A 530 40.26 15.19 23.98
N GLY A 531 39.94 13.99 23.53
CA GLY A 531 38.54 13.53 23.35
C GLY A 531 37.99 13.78 21.97
N GLY A 532 38.71 14.47 21.09
CA GLY A 532 38.33 14.61 19.69
C GLY A 532 38.36 13.26 18.95
N GLY A 533 37.30 12.95 18.20
CA GLY A 533 37.19 11.73 17.39
C GLY A 533 37.57 11.94 15.92
N PRO A 534 37.55 10.87 15.11
CA PRO A 534 37.77 10.95 13.67
C PRO A 534 36.54 11.53 12.95
N ILE A 535 36.78 12.48 12.05
CA ILE A 535 35.73 13.04 11.19
C ILE A 535 35.44 12.06 10.06
N GLY A 536 34.15 11.69 9.90
CA GLY A 536 33.66 10.93 8.78
C GLY A 536 33.04 11.81 7.71
N ILE A 537 33.26 11.49 6.44
CA ILE A 537 32.68 12.19 5.30
C ILE A 537 32.13 11.17 4.31
N ALA A 538 30.94 11.41 3.78
CA ALA A 538 30.41 10.71 2.63
C ALA A 538 29.92 11.70 1.57
N LEU A 539 30.21 11.39 0.31
CA LEU A 539 29.79 12.12 -0.88
C LEU A 539 29.05 11.16 -1.80
N GLY A 540 27.99 11.61 -2.46
CA GLY A 540 27.34 10.80 -3.45
C GLY A 540 26.68 11.60 -4.56
N MET A 541 26.44 10.90 -5.66
CA MET A 541 25.72 11.37 -6.83
C MET A 541 24.69 10.31 -7.23
N GLU A 542 23.50 10.75 -7.58
CA GLU A 542 22.43 9.90 -8.08
C GLU A 542 21.82 10.52 -9.34
N HIS A 543 21.56 9.71 -10.35
CA HIS A 543 20.77 10.11 -11.50
C HIS A 543 19.73 9.04 -11.74
N HIS A 544 18.43 9.42 -11.63
CA HIS A 544 17.37 8.48 -11.89
C HIS A 544 16.33 9.05 -12.85
N SER A 545 15.64 8.15 -13.55
CA SER A 545 14.51 8.47 -14.40
C SER A 545 13.39 7.47 -14.16
N GLU A 546 12.17 7.98 -14.13
CA GLU A 546 10.95 7.19 -13.98
C GLU A 546 9.99 7.49 -15.12
N GLN A 547 9.37 6.45 -15.67
CA GLN A 547 8.44 6.55 -16.78
C GLN A 547 7.23 5.65 -16.55
N LEU A 548 6.04 6.19 -16.79
CA LEU A 548 4.76 5.47 -16.79
C LEU A 548 4.16 5.50 -18.19
N SER A 549 3.65 4.38 -18.65
CA SER A 549 2.73 4.26 -19.78
C SER A 549 1.50 3.49 -19.31
N TYR A 550 0.32 4.09 -19.43
CA TYR A 550 -0.97 3.50 -19.09
C TYR A 550 -1.88 3.57 -20.31
N HIS A 551 -2.39 2.43 -20.72
CA HIS A 551 -3.32 2.25 -21.83
C HIS A 551 -4.65 1.75 -21.27
N ALA A 552 -5.64 2.63 -21.28
CA ALA A 552 -6.99 2.29 -20.89
C ALA A 552 -7.72 1.54 -22.00
N ASP A 553 -8.71 0.75 -21.62
CA ASP A 553 -9.61 0.06 -22.55
C ASP A 553 -10.28 1.05 -23.53
N PRO A 554 -10.38 0.76 -24.83
CA PRO A 554 -10.94 1.68 -25.81
C PRO A 554 -12.41 2.07 -25.55
N GLU A 555 -13.26 1.11 -25.11
CA GLU A 555 -14.67 1.39 -24.80
C GLU A 555 -14.81 2.26 -23.54
N VAL A 556 -13.91 2.09 -22.56
CA VAL A 556 -13.82 2.96 -21.39
C VAL A 556 -13.38 4.37 -21.79
N GLN A 557 -12.40 4.50 -22.68
CA GLN A 557 -11.95 5.79 -23.20
C GLN A 557 -13.03 6.50 -24.03
N ALA A 558 -13.85 5.74 -24.76
CA ALA A 558 -14.98 6.28 -25.49
C ALA A 558 -16.15 6.70 -24.58
N GLY A 559 -16.10 6.32 -23.27
CA GLY A 559 -17.18 6.56 -22.32
C GLY A 559 -18.38 5.62 -22.48
N ASN A 560 -18.21 4.51 -23.18
CA ASN A 560 -19.27 3.55 -23.47
C ASN A 560 -19.53 2.56 -22.32
N VAL A 561 -18.64 2.49 -21.33
CA VAL A 561 -18.77 1.58 -20.20
C VAL A 561 -19.36 2.30 -18.98
N ALA A 562 -20.40 1.72 -18.40
CA ALA A 562 -21.11 2.34 -17.29
C ALA A 562 -20.22 2.55 -16.07
N GLY A 563 -20.23 3.79 -15.51
CA GLY A 563 -19.54 4.15 -14.28
C GLY A 563 -18.01 4.20 -14.41
N SER A 564 -17.46 4.08 -15.61
CA SER A 564 -16.02 4.11 -15.87
C SER A 564 -15.70 5.05 -17.04
N TYR A 565 -14.79 5.97 -16.83
CA TYR A 565 -14.16 6.77 -17.89
C TYR A 565 -12.73 7.07 -17.48
N THR A 566 -11.79 6.60 -18.26
CA THR A 566 -10.37 6.85 -18.01
C THR A 566 -9.68 7.01 -19.36
N SER A 567 -8.82 8.01 -19.51
CA SER A 567 -8.02 8.17 -20.70
C SER A 567 -6.63 7.56 -20.53
N SER A 568 -6.07 7.04 -21.60
CA SER A 568 -4.68 6.61 -21.65
C SER A 568 -3.75 7.75 -21.27
N THR A 569 -2.66 7.45 -20.56
CA THR A 569 -1.70 8.45 -20.13
C THR A 569 -0.28 7.92 -20.23
N GLY A 570 0.68 8.82 -20.42
CA GLY A 570 2.09 8.49 -20.41
C GLY A 570 2.92 9.72 -20.11
N GLY A 571 4.05 9.49 -19.47
CA GLY A 571 4.98 10.55 -19.13
C GLY A 571 6.10 10.05 -18.22
N GLY A 572 7.00 10.95 -17.89
CA GLY A 572 8.11 10.62 -17.02
C GLY A 572 8.83 11.85 -16.55
N PHE A 573 9.78 11.64 -15.66
CA PHE A 573 10.70 12.66 -15.18
C PHE A 573 12.10 12.06 -15.04
N ASN A 574 13.07 12.95 -14.91
CA ASN A 574 14.42 12.59 -14.50
C ASN A 574 14.95 13.59 -13.46
N ALA A 575 15.86 13.11 -12.64
CA ALA A 575 16.52 13.88 -11.60
C ALA A 575 18.01 13.61 -11.59
N THR A 576 18.81 14.67 -11.33
CA THR A 576 20.23 14.57 -11.03
C THR A 576 20.46 15.20 -9.68
N GLU A 577 21.16 14.47 -8.82
CA GLU A 577 21.22 14.81 -7.41
C GLU A 577 22.65 14.59 -6.87
N VAL A 578 23.09 15.47 -5.98
CA VAL A 578 24.37 15.37 -5.29
C VAL A 578 24.12 15.51 -3.79
N TYR A 579 24.75 14.66 -2.98
CA TYR A 579 24.59 14.70 -1.53
C TYR A 579 25.89 14.56 -0.79
N LEU A 580 25.91 15.14 0.44
CA LEU A 580 27.04 15.16 1.34
C LEU A 580 26.57 14.80 2.75
N GLU A 581 27.35 13.98 3.46
CA GLU A 581 27.23 13.75 4.89
C GLU A 581 28.57 14.01 5.58
N GLY A 582 28.54 14.75 6.71
CA GLY A 582 29.69 15.01 7.55
C GLY A 582 29.39 14.65 9.00
N LYS A 583 30.12 13.71 9.58
CA LYS A 583 29.99 13.26 10.97
C LYS A 583 31.20 13.71 11.77
N VAL A 584 30.96 14.52 12.82
CA VAL A 584 32.00 15.14 13.64
C VAL A 584 31.85 14.68 15.08
N PRO A 585 32.62 13.68 15.55
CA PRO A 585 32.67 13.27 16.95
C PRO A 585 33.46 14.30 17.77
N LEU A 586 32.75 15.29 18.33
CA LEU A 586 33.34 16.40 19.10
C LEU A 586 34.05 15.93 20.36
N LEU A 587 33.37 15.05 21.13
CA LEU A 587 33.93 14.57 22.40
C LEU A 587 33.70 13.07 22.53
N HIS A 588 34.76 12.35 22.90
CA HIS A 588 34.72 10.91 23.16
C HIS A 588 35.50 10.55 24.40
N ASN A 589 34.90 9.73 25.29
CA ASN A 589 35.51 9.24 26.52
C ASN A 589 36.03 10.35 27.49
N VAL A 590 35.33 11.49 27.55
CA VAL A 590 35.62 12.54 28.55
C VAL A 590 34.50 12.62 29.61
N ALA A 591 34.70 13.33 30.72
CA ALA A 591 33.68 13.52 31.75
C ALA A 591 32.42 14.18 31.16
N PHE A 592 31.26 13.65 31.51
CA PHE A 592 29.92 14.07 30.99
C PHE A 592 29.73 14.01 29.46
N ALA A 593 30.71 13.44 28.71
CA ALA A 593 30.63 13.24 27.29
C ALA A 593 31.32 11.93 26.90
N LYS A 594 30.68 10.83 27.24
CA LYS A 594 31.07 9.50 26.75
C LYS A 594 31.10 9.45 25.22
N ASP A 595 30.15 10.16 24.61
CA ASP A 595 30.06 10.42 23.18
C ASP A 595 29.26 11.71 22.97
N LEU A 596 29.81 12.65 22.18
CA LEU A 596 29.12 13.82 21.68
C LEU A 596 29.47 13.97 20.21
N THR A 597 28.50 13.68 19.35
CA THR A 597 28.66 13.69 17.91
C THR A 597 27.62 14.61 17.26
N ILE A 598 28.05 15.44 16.32
CA ILE A 598 27.18 16.20 15.43
C ILE A 598 27.29 15.56 14.03
N ASP A 599 26.15 15.43 13.38
CA ASP A 599 26.05 14.93 12.02
C ASP A 599 25.28 15.94 11.17
N GLY A 600 25.84 16.34 10.04
CA GLY A 600 25.25 17.26 9.08
C GLY A 600 25.12 16.60 7.71
N GLN A 601 23.95 16.69 7.12
CA GLN A 601 23.62 16.07 5.84
C GLN A 601 22.99 17.11 4.93
N GLY A 602 23.27 17.05 3.62
CA GLY A 602 22.71 17.95 2.63
C GLY A 602 22.62 17.31 1.26
N ARG A 603 21.57 17.63 0.50
CA ARG A 603 21.33 17.17 -0.86
C ARG A 603 20.80 18.31 -1.70
N TRP A 604 21.38 18.50 -2.85
CA TRP A 604 20.85 19.31 -3.94
C TRP A 604 20.34 18.40 -5.04
N SER A 605 19.11 18.66 -5.52
CA SER A 605 18.44 17.84 -6.52
C SER A 605 17.88 18.74 -7.62
N ARG A 606 18.04 18.36 -8.87
CA ARG A 606 17.49 19.02 -10.04
C ARG A 606 16.58 18.09 -10.83
N TYR A 607 15.31 18.46 -10.92
CA TYR A 607 14.26 17.76 -11.64
C TYR A 607 13.90 18.51 -12.93
N ASN A 608 13.65 17.77 -14.02
CA ASN A 608 13.22 18.36 -15.28
C ASN A 608 11.78 18.91 -15.23
N THR A 609 10.99 18.57 -14.20
CA THR A 609 9.57 18.94 -14.08
C THR A 609 9.34 20.22 -13.28
N PHE A 610 10.05 20.45 -12.18
CA PHE A 610 9.84 21.59 -11.29
C PHE A 610 11.13 22.34 -10.90
N GLY A 611 12.31 21.91 -11.41
CA GLY A 611 13.59 22.58 -11.15
C GLY A 611 14.31 22.07 -9.90
N ASP A 612 14.96 22.99 -9.17
CA ASP A 612 15.88 22.67 -8.10
C ASP A 612 15.20 22.57 -6.74
N THR A 613 15.71 21.69 -5.87
CA THR A 613 15.32 21.59 -4.47
C THR A 613 16.53 21.26 -3.60
N GLU A 614 16.55 21.83 -2.39
CA GLU A 614 17.63 21.67 -1.42
C GLU A 614 17.06 21.07 -0.13
N ASN A 615 17.69 20.01 0.37
CA ASN A 615 17.30 19.38 1.60
C ASN A 615 18.50 19.20 2.49
N TRP A 616 18.31 19.41 3.79
CA TRP A 616 19.36 19.32 4.78
C TRP A 616 18.84 18.73 6.08
N LYS A 617 19.76 18.16 6.84
CA LYS A 617 19.48 17.64 8.19
C LYS A 617 20.70 17.87 9.08
N VAL A 618 20.44 18.26 10.31
CA VAL A 618 21.42 18.31 11.38
C VAL A 618 20.94 17.45 12.52
N SER A 619 21.84 16.64 13.07
CA SER A 619 21.54 15.81 14.21
C SER A 619 22.65 15.88 15.26
N ILE A 620 22.24 15.73 16.53
CA ILE A 620 23.10 15.71 17.69
C ILE A 620 22.86 14.42 18.45
N ASN A 621 23.94 13.76 18.81
CA ASN A 621 23.95 12.55 19.61
C ASN A 621 24.87 12.75 20.81
N TRP A 622 24.29 12.76 22.01
CA TRP A 622 25.04 13.01 23.25
C TRP A 622 24.80 11.92 24.28
N ALA A 623 25.84 11.19 24.63
CA ALA A 623 25.86 10.25 25.70
C ALA A 623 26.72 10.81 26.85
N PRO A 624 26.13 11.41 27.90
CA PRO A 624 26.91 11.88 29.07
C PRO A 624 27.59 10.70 29.78
N VAL A 625 26.90 9.58 29.85
CA VAL A 625 27.38 8.31 30.41
C VAL A 625 27.08 7.16 29.45
N LYS A 626 27.59 5.98 29.73
CA LYS A 626 27.32 4.79 28.85
C LYS A 626 25.85 4.35 28.85
N ASP A 627 25.12 4.68 29.91
CA ASP A 627 23.79 4.15 30.18
C ASP A 627 22.66 5.00 29.58
N ILE A 628 22.93 6.27 29.28
CA ILE A 628 21.93 7.24 28.80
C ILE A 628 22.50 8.00 27.60
N ARG A 629 21.67 8.14 26.59
CA ARG A 629 21.96 8.85 25.34
C ARG A 629 20.78 9.74 24.98
N PHE A 630 21.04 10.99 24.70
CA PHE A 630 20.11 11.96 24.12
C PHE A 630 20.41 12.11 22.65
N ARG A 631 19.34 12.21 21.86
CA ARG A 631 19.43 12.45 20.41
C ARG A 631 18.41 13.48 19.98
N ALA A 632 18.79 14.32 19.02
CA ALA A 632 17.89 15.29 18.42
C ALA A 632 18.20 15.41 16.93
N THR A 633 17.17 15.56 16.13
CA THR A 633 17.29 15.79 14.68
C THR A 633 16.41 16.97 14.27
N LEU A 634 16.85 17.71 13.27
CA LEU A 634 16.08 18.74 12.58
C LEU A 634 16.44 18.69 11.11
N GLY A 635 15.46 18.50 10.25
CA GLY A 635 15.72 18.40 8.81
C GLY A 635 14.53 18.79 7.95
N THR A 636 14.82 18.92 6.65
CA THR A 636 13.84 19.12 5.59
C THR A 636 13.69 17.85 4.76
N SER A 637 12.56 17.70 4.13
CA SER A 637 12.28 16.59 3.20
C SER A 637 11.37 17.10 2.08
N PHE A 638 11.29 16.35 0.99
CA PHE A 638 10.39 16.69 -0.09
C PHE A 638 9.82 15.44 -0.76
N ARG A 639 8.64 15.61 -1.35
CA ARG A 639 8.05 14.65 -2.27
C ARG A 639 7.92 15.27 -3.63
N GLN A 640 8.40 14.58 -4.64
CA GLN A 640 8.15 14.95 -6.03
C GLN A 640 6.70 14.62 -6.43
N PRO A 641 6.09 15.38 -7.36
CA PRO A 641 4.83 14.94 -7.97
C PRO A 641 5.05 13.63 -8.74
N SER A 642 4.24 12.62 -8.48
CA SER A 642 4.32 11.35 -9.21
C SER A 642 3.99 11.53 -10.69
N VAL A 643 4.46 10.61 -11.54
CA VAL A 643 4.15 10.64 -12.97
C VAL A 643 2.62 10.67 -13.20
N TYR A 644 1.85 9.95 -12.39
CA TYR A 644 0.39 9.97 -12.45
C TYR A 644 -0.19 11.33 -12.03
N SER A 645 0.38 11.97 -10.99
CA SER A 645 -0.08 13.31 -10.57
C SER A 645 0.21 14.38 -11.63
N LEU A 646 1.30 14.24 -12.39
CA LEU A 646 1.68 15.16 -13.47
C LEU A 646 0.87 14.92 -14.74
N TYR A 647 0.77 13.68 -15.18
CA TYR A 647 0.30 13.32 -16.51
C TYR A 647 -0.90 12.40 -16.52
N GLY A 648 -1.48 12.06 -15.34
CA GLY A 648 -2.65 11.19 -15.25
C GLY A 648 -3.77 11.66 -16.15
N GLY A 649 -4.33 10.72 -16.93
CA GLY A 649 -5.43 11.00 -17.81
C GLY A 649 -6.67 11.48 -17.06
N GLN A 650 -7.60 12.05 -17.78
CA GLN A 650 -8.88 12.44 -17.19
C GLN A 650 -9.69 11.20 -16.84
N ALA A 651 -10.28 11.22 -15.65
CA ALA A 651 -11.18 10.18 -15.16
C ALA A 651 -12.41 10.82 -14.53
N VAL A 652 -13.58 10.24 -14.77
CA VAL A 652 -14.83 10.65 -14.11
C VAL A 652 -15.04 9.79 -12.88
N GLY A 653 -15.17 10.44 -11.74
CA GLY A 653 -15.54 9.84 -10.47
C GLY A 653 -16.82 10.45 -9.92
N PHE A 654 -17.38 9.80 -8.91
CA PHE A 654 -18.60 10.27 -8.23
C PHE A 654 -18.32 10.44 -6.74
N PRO A 655 -17.47 11.44 -6.36
CA PRO A 655 -17.18 11.70 -4.95
C PRO A 655 -18.44 12.14 -4.21
N ALA A 656 -18.46 11.85 -2.91
CA ALA A 656 -19.52 12.36 -2.05
C ALA A 656 -19.49 13.89 -2.04
N ALA A 657 -20.55 14.49 -2.57
CA ALA A 657 -20.72 15.93 -2.62
C ALA A 657 -22.21 16.27 -2.75
N ILE A 658 -22.62 17.36 -2.12
CA ILE A 658 -23.99 17.86 -2.13
C ILE A 658 -24.01 19.20 -2.87
N ASP A 659 -24.89 19.30 -3.85
CA ASP A 659 -25.16 20.56 -4.54
C ASP A 659 -25.73 21.59 -3.55
N PRO A 660 -25.09 22.75 -3.35
CA PRO A 660 -25.55 23.79 -2.46
C PRO A 660 -26.99 24.25 -2.76
N CYS A 661 -27.42 24.17 -4.01
CA CYS A 661 -28.77 24.61 -4.42
C CYS A 661 -29.87 23.64 -3.96
N THR A 662 -29.56 22.42 -3.56
CA THR A 662 -30.53 21.48 -2.98
C THR A 662 -30.91 21.85 -1.54
N ARG A 663 -29.98 22.49 -0.79
CA ARG A 663 -30.13 22.80 0.64
C ARG A 663 -29.54 24.17 1.00
N PRO A 664 -29.95 25.28 0.41
CA PRO A 664 -29.33 26.57 0.62
C PRO A 664 -29.32 27.02 2.09
N ASN A 665 -30.36 26.68 2.88
CA ASN A 665 -30.44 27.02 4.30
C ASN A 665 -29.37 26.33 5.18
N TYR A 666 -28.71 25.28 4.68
CA TYR A 666 -27.60 24.62 5.36
C TYR A 666 -26.38 25.53 5.56
N TYR A 667 -26.23 26.54 4.71
CA TYR A 667 -25.12 27.48 4.71
C TYR A 667 -25.27 28.66 5.67
N GLY A 668 -26.27 28.67 6.54
CA GLY A 668 -26.42 29.67 7.61
C GLY A 668 -26.36 31.11 7.09
N ALA A 669 -25.34 31.86 7.56
CA ALA A 669 -25.16 33.29 7.14
C ALA A 669 -24.93 33.47 5.62
N ALA A 670 -24.39 32.46 4.94
CA ALA A 670 -24.18 32.50 3.50
C ALA A 670 -25.41 32.04 2.68
N ALA A 671 -26.51 31.61 3.31
CA ALA A 671 -27.67 31.06 2.62
C ALA A 671 -28.24 32.02 1.55
N ALA A 672 -28.32 33.31 1.84
CA ALA A 672 -28.83 34.31 0.87
C ALA A 672 -27.94 34.42 -0.37
N THR A 673 -26.62 34.37 -0.18
CA THR A 673 -25.63 34.36 -1.27
C THR A 673 -25.71 33.07 -2.09
N VAL A 674 -25.89 31.95 -1.43
CA VAL A 674 -26.08 30.63 -2.11
C VAL A 674 -27.34 30.68 -2.97
N VAL A 675 -28.45 31.18 -2.44
CA VAL A 675 -29.72 31.35 -3.19
C VAL A 675 -29.49 32.21 -4.45
N ALA A 676 -28.88 33.39 -4.31
CA ALA A 676 -28.60 34.28 -5.43
C ALA A 676 -27.70 33.63 -6.50
N ASN A 677 -26.62 32.94 -6.09
CA ASN A 677 -25.72 32.26 -7.00
C ASN A 677 -26.35 31.05 -7.68
N CYS A 678 -27.24 30.31 -6.99
CA CYS A 678 -28.02 29.23 -7.60
C CYS A 678 -28.94 29.76 -8.71
N MET A 679 -29.71 30.84 -8.44
CA MET A 679 -30.58 31.45 -9.44
C MET A 679 -29.79 31.96 -10.66
N LYS A 680 -28.63 32.58 -10.44
CA LYS A 680 -27.72 33.02 -11.49
C LYS A 680 -27.22 31.85 -12.34
N ALA A 681 -27.00 30.67 -11.73
CA ALA A 681 -26.54 29.45 -12.40
C ALA A 681 -27.69 28.65 -13.05
N GLY A 682 -28.93 29.14 -13.06
CA GLY A 682 -30.07 28.46 -13.67
C GLY A 682 -30.76 27.43 -12.79
N ALA A 683 -30.48 27.41 -11.48
CA ALA A 683 -31.13 26.50 -10.53
C ALA A 683 -32.20 27.20 -9.69
N VAL A 684 -33.34 26.54 -9.46
CA VAL A 684 -34.33 27.01 -8.49
C VAL A 684 -33.98 26.43 -7.11
N PRO A 685 -33.52 27.29 -6.15
CA PRO A 685 -33.08 26.82 -4.85
C PRO A 685 -34.12 25.99 -4.11
N GLY A 686 -33.73 24.83 -3.56
CA GLY A 686 -34.64 23.94 -2.83
C GLY A 686 -35.55 23.08 -3.71
N LYS A 687 -35.60 23.30 -5.03
CA LYS A 687 -36.33 22.46 -6.00
C LYS A 687 -35.40 21.54 -6.83
N VAL A 688 -34.10 21.83 -6.81
CA VAL A 688 -33.11 20.96 -7.48
C VAL A 688 -33.04 19.62 -6.75
N THR A 689 -33.19 18.54 -7.48
CA THR A 689 -32.94 17.18 -7.00
C THR A 689 -31.58 16.73 -7.52
N GLN A 690 -30.75 16.20 -6.64
CA GLN A 690 -29.43 15.65 -7.03
C GLN A 690 -29.62 14.25 -7.58
N ALA A 691 -29.14 13.98 -8.79
CA ALA A 691 -29.30 12.70 -9.48
C ALA A 691 -28.69 11.53 -8.72
N TYR A 692 -27.50 11.73 -8.16
CA TYR A 692 -26.82 10.75 -7.32
C TYR A 692 -26.95 11.19 -5.87
N SER A 693 -27.60 10.39 -5.05
CA SER A 693 -27.77 10.69 -3.62
C SER A 693 -26.39 10.96 -2.98
N ASN A 694 -26.15 12.21 -2.58
CA ASN A 694 -24.89 12.68 -1.97
C ASN A 694 -23.61 12.50 -2.81
N GLN A 695 -23.69 12.44 -4.14
CA GLN A 695 -22.54 12.39 -5.04
C GLN A 695 -22.70 13.37 -6.20
N LEU A 696 -21.61 13.96 -6.68
CA LEU A 696 -21.58 14.77 -7.91
C LEU A 696 -20.54 14.19 -8.87
N PRO A 697 -20.84 14.17 -10.19
CA PRO A 697 -19.86 13.76 -11.19
C PRO A 697 -18.70 14.75 -11.19
N SER A 698 -17.47 14.21 -11.12
CA SER A 698 -16.24 14.98 -11.02
C SER A 698 -15.19 14.44 -11.97
N LEU A 699 -14.71 15.32 -12.86
CA LEU A 699 -13.59 15.03 -13.75
C LEU A 699 -12.28 15.31 -13.02
N GLN A 700 -11.48 14.28 -12.80
CA GLN A 700 -10.16 14.36 -12.17
C GLN A 700 -9.08 14.10 -13.21
N GLY A 701 -7.91 14.73 -13.03
CA GLY A 701 -6.80 14.55 -13.96
C GLY A 701 -5.49 15.07 -13.37
N GLY A 702 -4.37 14.69 -14.00
CA GLY A 702 -3.04 15.18 -13.66
C GLY A 702 -2.84 16.66 -14.00
N ASN A 703 -1.77 17.24 -13.43
CA ASN A 703 -1.37 18.63 -13.66
C ASN A 703 0.15 18.74 -13.83
N PRO A 704 0.65 18.97 -15.04
CA PRO A 704 2.10 19.10 -15.30
C PRO A 704 2.79 20.29 -14.60
N LYS A 705 2.01 21.22 -14.02
CA LYS A 705 2.52 22.41 -13.32
C LYS A 705 2.69 22.22 -11.82
N LEU A 706 2.56 21.00 -11.32
CA LEU A 706 2.75 20.71 -9.90
C LEU A 706 4.19 20.95 -9.46
N GLY A 707 4.34 21.64 -8.33
CA GLY A 707 5.58 21.72 -7.59
C GLY A 707 5.70 20.62 -6.53
N PRO A 708 6.88 20.49 -5.88
CA PRO A 708 7.08 19.49 -4.84
C PRO A 708 6.30 19.83 -3.56
N GLU A 709 5.96 18.80 -2.80
CA GLU A 709 5.60 18.97 -1.38
C GLU A 709 6.87 19.17 -0.58
N VAL A 710 6.81 20.02 0.44
CA VAL A 710 7.96 20.32 1.31
C VAL A 710 7.64 19.92 2.74
N GLY A 711 8.51 19.09 3.32
CA GLY A 711 8.42 18.62 4.69
C GLY A 711 9.46 19.28 5.60
N ARG A 712 9.12 19.42 6.88
CA ARG A 712 10.06 19.74 7.95
C ARG A 712 9.77 18.85 9.14
N THR A 713 10.78 18.11 9.58
CA THR A 713 10.67 17.20 10.72
C THR A 713 11.71 17.55 11.77
N TYR A 714 11.32 17.46 13.05
CA TYR A 714 12.25 17.43 14.16
C TYR A 714 11.89 16.33 15.14
N THR A 715 12.92 15.70 15.69
CA THR A 715 12.78 14.65 16.71
C THR A 715 13.66 14.99 17.90
N PHE A 716 13.21 14.53 19.07
CA PHE A 716 13.99 14.58 20.29
C PHE A 716 13.75 13.30 21.09
N GLY A 717 14.81 12.59 21.45
CA GLY A 717 14.68 11.30 22.12
C GLY A 717 15.77 11.00 23.11
N THR A 718 15.46 10.01 23.96
CA THR A 718 16.36 9.46 24.96
C THR A 718 16.42 7.95 24.80
N VAL A 719 17.61 7.39 24.77
CA VAL A 719 17.87 5.95 24.78
C VAL A 719 18.56 5.58 26.10
N ILE A 720 18.01 4.60 26.81
CA ILE A 720 18.50 4.13 28.11
C ILE A 720 18.89 2.66 27.97
N THR A 721 20.17 2.35 28.26
CA THR A 721 20.73 0.99 28.20
C THR A 721 21.51 0.73 29.49
N PRO A 722 20.83 0.48 30.61
CA PRO A 722 21.44 0.48 31.93
C PRO A 722 22.34 -0.74 32.16
N ARG A 723 23.57 -0.53 32.61
CA ARG A 723 24.56 -1.59 32.88
C ARG A 723 24.14 -2.51 34.05
N TRP A 724 23.32 -2.02 34.94
CA TRP A 724 22.77 -2.82 36.07
C TRP A 724 21.61 -3.74 35.68
N THR A 725 21.04 -3.55 34.48
CA THR A 725 20.02 -4.44 33.88
C THR A 725 20.46 -4.82 32.47
N PRO A 726 21.45 -5.71 32.34
CA PRO A 726 21.97 -6.08 31.02
C PRO A 726 20.88 -6.65 30.11
N GLY A 727 20.88 -6.24 28.86
CA GLY A 727 19.88 -6.66 27.87
C GLY A 727 18.63 -5.81 27.83
N LEU A 728 18.49 -4.78 28.67
CA LEU A 728 17.42 -3.77 28.60
C LEU A 728 17.85 -2.62 27.67
N SER A 729 16.99 -2.26 26.74
CA SER A 729 17.05 -1.04 25.93
C SER A 729 15.68 -0.39 25.93
N LEU A 730 15.62 0.88 26.28
CA LEU A 730 14.41 1.69 26.28
C LEU A 730 14.68 2.96 25.47
N SER A 731 13.82 3.25 24.49
CA SER A 731 13.82 4.50 23.74
C SER A 731 12.50 5.21 23.93
N VAL A 732 12.56 6.51 24.19
CA VAL A 732 11.38 7.40 24.19
C VAL A 732 11.71 8.56 23.28
N GLU A 733 10.83 8.84 22.31
CA GLU A 733 11.09 9.79 21.26
C GLU A 733 9.87 10.62 20.91
N TYR A 734 9.97 11.93 21.08
CA TYR A 734 9.00 12.88 20.52
C TYR A 734 9.37 13.20 19.07
N TRP A 735 8.38 13.27 18.21
CA TRP A 735 8.51 13.64 16.81
C TRP A 735 7.43 14.64 16.39
N HIS A 736 7.80 15.50 15.43
CA HIS A 736 6.88 16.48 14.84
C HIS A 736 7.22 16.66 13.36
N THR A 737 6.22 16.50 12.49
CA THR A 737 6.36 16.68 11.04
C THR A 737 5.33 17.66 10.54
N THR A 738 5.76 18.61 9.73
CA THR A 738 4.89 19.56 8.99
C THR A 738 5.14 19.41 7.51
N LEU A 739 4.08 19.22 6.73
CA LEU A 739 4.08 19.19 5.27
C LEU A 739 3.34 20.40 4.73
N LYS A 740 3.91 21.06 3.73
CA LYS A 740 3.30 22.16 3.00
C LYS A 740 3.18 21.83 1.51
N ASN A 741 2.30 22.51 0.81
CA ASN A 741 2.05 22.32 -0.62
C ASN A 741 1.66 20.86 -0.94
N THR A 742 0.87 20.24 -0.06
CA THR A 742 0.44 18.85 -0.25
C THR A 742 -0.27 18.68 -1.58
N ILE A 743 0.13 17.67 -2.35
CA ILE A 743 -0.45 17.38 -3.66
C ILE A 743 -1.73 16.56 -3.45
N GLY A 744 -2.83 17.07 -4.00
CA GLY A 744 -4.13 16.43 -3.92
C GLY A 744 -5.12 17.03 -4.91
N SER A 745 -6.25 16.36 -5.10
CA SER A 745 -7.36 16.94 -5.86
C SER A 745 -8.13 17.94 -5.00
N VAL A 746 -8.58 19.03 -5.61
CA VAL A 746 -9.55 19.92 -4.96
C VAL A 746 -10.85 19.14 -4.83
N GLY A 747 -11.29 18.89 -3.60
CA GLY A 747 -12.53 18.13 -3.38
C GLY A 747 -13.74 18.77 -4.04
N THR A 748 -14.56 17.96 -4.69
CA THR A 748 -15.76 18.41 -5.41
C THR A 748 -16.68 19.26 -4.53
N GLN A 749 -16.91 18.85 -3.28
CA GLN A 749 -17.72 19.64 -2.32
C GLN A 749 -17.12 21.02 -2.08
N TYR A 750 -15.80 21.10 -1.92
CA TYR A 750 -15.15 22.39 -1.70
C TYR A 750 -15.33 23.33 -2.90
N ILE A 751 -15.15 22.82 -4.11
CA ILE A 751 -15.33 23.62 -5.35
C ILE A 751 -16.72 24.23 -5.38
N VAL A 752 -17.77 23.43 -5.17
CA VAL A 752 -19.15 23.90 -5.21
C VAL A 752 -19.45 24.84 -4.05
N ASP A 753 -18.96 24.56 -2.84
CA ASP A 753 -19.15 25.44 -1.68
C ASP A 753 -18.51 26.80 -1.91
N GLN A 754 -17.25 26.85 -2.35
CA GLN A 754 -16.53 28.11 -2.57
C GLN A 754 -17.17 28.96 -3.67
N CYS A 755 -17.67 28.35 -4.73
CA CYS A 755 -18.40 29.01 -5.79
C CYS A 755 -19.73 29.58 -5.27
N TYR A 756 -20.58 28.76 -4.69
CA TYR A 756 -21.95 29.16 -4.35
C TYR A 756 -22.05 30.03 -3.09
N THR A 757 -21.16 29.87 -2.12
CA THR A 757 -21.09 30.78 -0.97
C THR A 757 -20.45 32.13 -1.33
N GLY A 758 -19.80 32.22 -2.50
CA GLY A 758 -19.10 33.45 -2.92
C GLY A 758 -17.76 33.66 -2.22
N ALA A 759 -17.31 32.69 -1.41
CA ALA A 759 -16.04 32.77 -0.68
C ALA A 759 -14.82 32.79 -1.63
N SER A 760 -14.91 32.08 -2.76
CA SER A 760 -13.88 32.08 -3.82
C SER A 760 -14.53 31.86 -5.19
N PRO A 761 -15.07 32.95 -5.82
CA PRO A 761 -15.85 32.86 -7.07
C PRO A 761 -15.08 32.25 -8.26
N GLY A 762 -13.73 32.25 -8.22
CA GLY A 762 -12.89 31.62 -9.24
C GLY A 762 -13.17 30.12 -9.43
N TYR A 763 -13.63 29.42 -8.38
CA TYR A 763 -14.00 28.01 -8.49
C TYR A 763 -15.29 27.76 -9.32
N CYS A 764 -16.08 28.80 -9.61
CA CYS A 764 -17.25 28.64 -10.49
C CYS A 764 -16.86 28.22 -11.90
N ALA A 765 -15.68 28.58 -12.38
CA ALA A 765 -15.15 28.13 -13.67
C ALA A 765 -14.89 26.60 -13.72
N ASN A 766 -14.78 25.95 -12.57
CA ASN A 766 -14.62 24.50 -12.46
C ASN A 766 -15.95 23.72 -12.51
N ILE A 767 -17.09 24.43 -12.52
CA ILE A 767 -18.42 23.81 -12.53
C ILE A 767 -19.00 23.97 -13.92
N SER A 768 -19.31 22.86 -14.59
CA SER A 768 -19.98 22.87 -15.89
C SER A 768 -21.39 23.48 -15.77
N PRO A 769 -21.94 24.04 -16.86
CA PRO A 769 -23.34 24.52 -16.87
C PRO A 769 -24.30 23.45 -16.35
N ARG A 770 -25.32 23.91 -15.64
CA ARG A 770 -26.40 23.05 -15.14
C ARG A 770 -27.26 22.53 -16.30
N ASP A 771 -27.88 21.37 -16.11
CA ASP A 771 -28.86 20.82 -17.06
C ASP A 771 -30.21 21.54 -16.98
N SER A 772 -31.15 21.09 -17.80
CA SER A 772 -32.53 21.64 -17.83
C SER A 772 -33.31 21.46 -16.52
N ASN A 773 -32.87 20.51 -15.66
CA ASN A 773 -33.43 20.25 -14.32
C ASN A 773 -32.69 21.03 -13.23
N GLY A 774 -31.75 21.88 -13.60
CA GLY A 774 -30.91 22.65 -12.69
C GLY A 774 -29.84 21.84 -11.96
N GLN A 775 -29.50 20.64 -12.42
CA GLN A 775 -28.50 19.79 -11.79
C GLN A 775 -27.09 20.12 -12.29
N ILE A 776 -26.08 19.97 -11.42
CA ILE A 776 -24.68 20.07 -11.81
C ILE A 776 -24.32 18.84 -12.65
N THR A 777 -23.83 19.06 -13.87
CA THR A 777 -23.48 18.00 -14.81
C THR A 777 -22.07 17.46 -14.63
N MET A 778 -21.12 18.33 -14.25
CA MET A 778 -19.70 17.97 -14.02
C MET A 778 -19.01 19.01 -13.16
N VAL A 779 -18.10 18.57 -12.29
CA VAL A 779 -17.17 19.43 -11.55
C VAL A 779 -15.74 19.06 -11.95
N ASN A 780 -14.99 20.03 -12.49
CA ASN A 780 -13.59 19.81 -12.85
C ASN A 780 -12.71 19.94 -11.60
N ALA A 781 -12.20 18.81 -11.10
CA ALA A 781 -11.30 18.72 -9.97
C ALA A 781 -9.92 18.24 -10.43
N THR A 782 -9.01 19.19 -10.67
CA THR A 782 -7.63 18.88 -11.06
C THR A 782 -6.73 18.75 -9.83
N THR A 783 -5.65 17.98 -9.96
CA THR A 783 -4.60 17.86 -8.94
C THR A 783 -3.87 19.19 -8.77
N GLN A 784 -3.65 19.63 -7.53
CA GLN A 784 -3.00 20.90 -7.19
C GLN A 784 -2.12 20.76 -5.94
N ASN A 785 -1.21 21.73 -5.75
CA ASN A 785 -0.51 21.91 -4.47
C ASN A 785 -1.42 22.72 -3.53
N LEU A 786 -2.02 22.05 -2.54
CA LEU A 786 -3.19 22.64 -1.87
C LEU A 786 -2.91 23.16 -0.47
N GLY A 787 -2.58 22.28 0.46
CA GLY A 787 -2.72 22.57 1.86
C GLY A 787 -1.46 22.28 2.68
N GLN A 788 -1.73 22.06 3.96
CA GLN A 788 -0.72 21.75 4.95
C GLN A 788 -1.19 20.62 5.84
N MET A 789 -0.27 19.72 6.21
CA MET A 789 -0.49 18.68 7.20
C MET A 789 0.51 18.86 8.33
N THR A 790 0.08 18.62 9.56
CA THR A 790 0.96 18.60 10.73
C THR A 790 0.61 17.40 11.59
N THR A 791 1.61 16.60 11.92
CA THR A 791 1.45 15.45 12.82
C THR A 791 2.57 15.41 13.83
N ASN A 792 2.24 15.02 15.07
CA ASN A 792 3.21 14.88 16.14
C ASN A 792 2.78 13.83 17.16
N GLY A 793 3.76 13.19 17.79
CA GLY A 793 3.51 12.12 18.76
C GLY A 793 4.74 11.74 19.53
N ILE A 794 4.58 10.68 20.32
CA ILE A 794 5.62 10.08 21.14
C ILE A 794 5.70 8.59 20.80
N ASP A 795 6.87 8.11 20.44
CA ASP A 795 7.17 6.69 20.28
C ASP A 795 7.89 6.18 21.53
N PHE A 796 7.49 5.00 21.98
CA PHE A 796 8.10 4.28 23.08
C PHE A 796 8.49 2.89 22.58
N ASP A 797 9.79 2.58 22.55
CA ASP A 797 10.32 1.29 22.12
C ASP A 797 11.08 0.65 23.27
N LEU A 798 10.64 -0.55 23.73
CA LEU A 798 11.28 -1.37 24.74
C LEU A 798 11.80 -2.65 24.11
N ALA A 799 13.03 -3.00 24.40
CA ALA A 799 13.60 -4.33 24.16
C ALA A 799 14.30 -4.81 25.43
N TYR A 800 13.93 -5.99 25.90
CA TYR A 800 14.55 -6.59 27.08
C TYR A 800 14.80 -8.07 26.87
N ARG A 801 16.04 -8.49 26.92
CA ARG A 801 16.45 -9.89 26.87
C ARG A 801 17.10 -10.27 28.19
N VAL A 802 16.46 -11.15 28.94
CA VAL A 802 16.94 -11.63 30.23
C VAL A 802 17.10 -13.14 30.24
N ARG A 803 18.22 -13.62 30.74
CA ARG A 803 18.46 -15.04 30.98
C ARG A 803 17.95 -15.39 32.38
N LEU A 804 16.85 -16.14 32.43
CA LEU A 804 16.20 -16.56 33.67
C LEU A 804 16.96 -17.73 34.33
N THR A 805 17.38 -18.70 33.52
CA THR A 805 18.21 -19.83 33.90
C THR A 805 19.30 -20.08 32.86
N ARG A 806 20.11 -21.15 33.02
CA ARG A 806 21.07 -21.54 31.98
C ARG A 806 20.41 -21.95 30.68
N THR A 807 19.16 -22.38 30.72
CA THR A 807 18.40 -22.92 29.57
C THR A 807 17.23 -22.03 29.18
N ASP A 808 16.87 -21.02 29.97
CA ASP A 808 15.70 -20.21 29.79
C ASP A 808 16.06 -18.75 29.51
N VAL A 809 15.56 -18.25 28.41
CA VAL A 809 15.70 -16.83 28.01
C VAL A 809 14.29 -16.25 27.80
N LEU A 810 14.03 -15.11 28.39
CA LEU A 810 12.84 -14.30 28.13
C LEU A 810 13.25 -13.07 27.31
N THR A 811 12.60 -12.88 26.18
CA THR A 811 12.75 -11.69 25.34
C THR A 811 11.41 -10.94 25.31
N LEU A 812 11.42 -9.69 25.75
CA LEU A 812 10.26 -8.80 25.70
C LEU A 812 10.54 -7.69 24.70
N SER A 813 9.58 -7.36 23.87
CA SER A 813 9.61 -6.12 23.08
C SER A 813 8.25 -5.45 23.10
N ASN A 814 8.27 -4.13 23.08
CA ASN A 814 7.07 -3.32 23.00
C ASN A 814 7.36 -2.12 22.12
N ASN A 815 6.47 -1.87 21.17
CA ASN A 815 6.46 -0.68 20.34
C ASN A 815 5.12 0.02 20.57
N LEU A 816 5.12 1.17 21.20
CA LEU A 816 3.93 1.96 21.45
C LEU A 816 4.07 3.32 20.77
N GLN A 817 3.04 3.75 20.09
CA GLN A 817 2.91 5.10 19.53
C GLN A 817 1.75 5.84 20.17
N GLY A 818 2.05 7.00 20.74
CA GLY A 818 1.07 7.97 21.23
C GLY A 818 0.94 9.13 20.26
N LEU A 819 -0.18 9.24 19.54
CA LEU A 819 -0.47 10.35 18.65
C LEU A 819 -0.99 11.55 19.46
N VAL A 820 -0.22 12.63 19.52
CA VAL A 820 -0.57 13.87 20.27
C VAL A 820 -1.40 14.80 19.37
N GLY A 821 -1.02 14.96 18.10
CA GLY A 821 -1.69 15.83 17.16
C GLY A 821 -1.65 15.31 15.73
N TYR A 822 -2.77 15.48 15.03
CA TYR A 822 -2.88 15.31 13.58
C TYR A 822 -3.83 16.38 13.03
N ASN A 823 -3.30 17.36 12.31
CA ASN A 823 -4.06 18.46 11.80
C ASN A 823 -3.83 18.61 10.30
N VAL A 824 -4.90 18.82 9.56
CA VAL A 824 -4.86 19.05 8.12
C VAL A 824 -5.56 20.35 7.81
N GLN A 825 -4.90 21.21 7.05
CA GLN A 825 -5.47 22.33 6.34
C GLN A 825 -5.66 21.89 4.89
N PRO A 826 -6.88 21.57 4.44
CA PRO A 826 -7.09 21.01 3.10
C PRO A 826 -6.62 21.93 1.98
N TYR A 827 -6.80 23.24 2.14
CA TYR A 827 -6.46 24.26 1.13
C TYR A 827 -5.89 25.49 1.80
N ALA A 828 -5.14 26.28 1.08
CA ALA A 828 -4.64 27.57 1.57
C ALA A 828 -5.81 28.46 2.00
N GLY A 829 -5.76 28.99 3.22
CA GLY A 829 -6.83 29.82 3.80
C GLY A 829 -8.00 29.09 4.47
N SER A 830 -8.11 27.74 4.33
CA SER A 830 -9.09 26.97 5.07
C SER A 830 -8.68 26.79 6.54
N SER A 831 -9.64 26.52 7.42
CA SER A 831 -9.35 26.18 8.82
C SER A 831 -8.69 24.81 8.95
N PHE A 832 -7.80 24.66 9.95
CA PHE A 832 -7.23 23.37 10.31
C PHE A 832 -8.32 22.43 10.87
N ARG A 833 -8.30 21.19 10.42
CA ARG A 833 -9.16 20.13 10.93
C ARG A 833 -8.33 19.15 11.74
N ASN A 834 -8.76 18.89 12.97
CA ASN A 834 -8.09 17.95 13.87
C ASN A 834 -8.57 16.52 13.64
N GLY A 835 -7.66 15.63 13.27
CA GLY A 835 -7.91 14.20 13.05
C GLY A 835 -7.56 13.30 14.23
N THR A 836 -6.95 13.82 15.28
CA THR A 836 -6.46 13.02 16.40
C THR A 836 -7.59 12.30 17.15
N GLY A 837 -7.50 10.97 17.24
CA GLY A 837 -8.54 10.13 17.83
C GLY A 837 -9.81 10.06 16.99
N ARG A 838 -9.72 10.29 15.67
CA ARG A 838 -10.85 10.28 14.75
C ARG A 838 -10.63 9.29 13.62
N LEU A 839 -11.72 8.71 13.16
CA LEU A 839 -11.82 7.93 11.94
C LEU A 839 -12.59 8.78 10.93
N TYR A 840 -11.96 9.06 9.78
CA TYR A 840 -12.60 9.80 8.73
C TYR A 840 -13.30 8.87 7.76
N PHE A 841 -14.58 9.11 7.57
CA PHE A 841 -15.38 8.46 6.56
C PHE A 841 -15.23 9.22 5.24
N THR A 842 -15.13 8.47 4.16
CA THR A 842 -14.95 8.97 2.81
C THR A 842 -15.90 10.08 2.44
N GLY A 843 -15.41 11.09 1.92
CA GLY A 843 -16.20 12.09 1.26
C GLY A 843 -15.36 13.28 0.86
N GLY A 844 -14.71 13.13 -0.25
CA GLY A 844 -14.24 14.23 -1.08
C GLY A 844 -13.44 15.32 -0.36
N GLY A 845 -12.29 15.57 -0.81
CA GLY A 845 -11.40 16.59 -0.33
C GLY A 845 -10.06 16.00 0.10
N ALA A 846 -9.12 16.82 0.49
CA ALA A 846 -7.72 16.50 0.78
C ALA A 846 -7.43 15.36 1.78
N TYR A 847 -8.43 14.70 2.27
CA TYR A 847 -8.38 13.40 2.95
C TYR A 847 -8.59 12.28 1.93
N ALA A 848 -7.74 12.22 0.92
CA ALA A 848 -7.76 11.19 -0.11
C ALA A 848 -7.35 9.84 0.49
N GLY A 849 -8.32 9.10 0.94
CA GLY A 849 -8.21 7.76 1.48
C GLY A 849 -9.50 7.41 2.21
N ALA A 850 -10.25 6.47 1.67
CA ALA A 850 -11.37 5.89 2.38
C ALA A 850 -10.90 5.33 3.72
N GLY A 851 -11.52 5.71 4.83
CA GLY A 851 -11.30 5.05 6.11
C GLY A 851 -9.95 5.29 6.77
N VAL A 852 -9.38 6.49 6.72
CA VAL A 852 -8.13 6.77 7.44
C VAL A 852 -8.43 7.07 8.91
N GLY A 853 -8.01 6.14 9.79
CA GLY A 853 -8.11 6.29 11.23
C GLY A 853 -6.83 6.80 11.85
N HIS A 854 -6.97 7.70 12.83
CA HIS A 854 -5.86 8.28 13.59
C HIS A 854 -6.03 7.98 15.10
N PRO A 855 -5.87 6.72 15.54
CA PRO A 855 -6.00 6.37 16.94
C PRO A 855 -4.98 7.12 17.79
N ARG A 856 -5.36 7.48 19.03
CA ARG A 856 -4.43 8.16 19.96
C ARG A 856 -3.31 7.27 20.44
N ILE A 857 -3.58 5.98 20.58
CA ILE A 857 -2.62 4.99 21.05
C ILE A 857 -2.72 3.75 20.17
N THR A 858 -1.59 3.32 19.66
CA THR A 858 -1.39 2.00 19.04
C THR A 858 -0.21 1.32 19.72
N ASP A 859 -0.31 0.03 19.97
CA ASP A 859 0.70 -0.74 20.67
C ASP A 859 0.87 -2.14 20.09
N TYR A 860 2.12 -2.57 19.97
CA TYR A 860 2.50 -3.93 19.59
C TYR A 860 3.51 -4.47 20.60
N ALA A 861 3.07 -5.39 21.43
CA ALA A 861 3.89 -6.02 22.45
C ALA A 861 4.16 -7.49 22.11
N THR A 862 5.38 -7.97 22.36
CA THR A 862 5.74 -9.37 22.23
C THR A 862 6.49 -9.87 23.47
N ALA A 863 6.20 -11.12 23.85
CA ALA A 863 6.91 -11.84 24.89
C ALA A 863 7.29 -13.23 24.38
N THR A 864 8.59 -13.49 24.24
CA THR A 864 9.09 -14.80 23.79
C THR A 864 9.88 -15.45 24.91
N TRP A 865 9.39 -16.59 25.38
CA TRP A 865 10.13 -17.48 26.27
C TRP A 865 10.79 -18.59 25.44
N THR A 866 12.08 -18.80 25.61
CA THR A 866 12.86 -19.85 24.94
C THR A 866 13.46 -20.76 25.99
N HIS A 867 13.14 -22.07 25.87
CA HIS A 867 13.70 -23.14 26.68
C HIS A 867 14.39 -24.18 25.77
N LYS A 868 15.73 -24.20 25.76
CA LYS A 868 16.51 -25.06 24.85
C LYS A 868 16.04 -24.90 23.39
N ALA A 869 15.47 -25.99 22.82
CA ALA A 869 14.97 -26.07 21.45
C ALA A 869 13.53 -25.56 21.31
N PHE A 870 12.83 -25.26 22.41
CA PHE A 870 11.44 -24.84 22.42
C PHE A 870 11.30 -23.32 22.60
N SER A 871 10.34 -22.72 21.92
CA SER A 871 9.99 -21.30 22.14
C SER A 871 8.47 -21.11 22.18
N LEU A 872 8.03 -20.23 23.06
CA LEU A 872 6.64 -19.77 23.14
C LEU A 872 6.65 -18.25 22.98
N THR A 873 5.95 -17.76 21.99
CA THR A 873 5.79 -16.33 21.74
C THR A 873 4.34 -15.94 21.88
N TYR A 874 4.09 -14.96 22.72
CA TYR A 874 2.82 -14.24 22.83
C TYR A 874 2.97 -12.86 22.21
N MET A 875 1.97 -12.44 21.44
CA MET A 875 1.93 -11.13 20.79
C MET A 875 0.58 -10.47 21.05
N MET A 876 0.59 -9.17 21.27
CA MET A 876 -0.60 -8.35 21.52
C MET A 876 -0.56 -7.12 20.63
N ASN A 877 -1.65 -6.86 19.95
CA ASN A 877 -1.92 -5.59 19.25
C ASN A 877 -3.02 -4.84 20.00
N TYR A 878 -2.85 -3.55 20.18
CA TYR A 878 -3.86 -2.65 20.74
C TYR A 878 -4.03 -1.42 19.85
N THR A 879 -5.29 -1.08 19.57
CA THR A 879 -5.68 0.16 18.92
C THR A 879 -6.73 0.85 19.78
N SER A 880 -6.47 2.10 20.20
CA SER A 880 -7.40 2.86 21.01
C SER A 880 -8.68 3.23 20.25
N GLY A 881 -9.75 3.45 20.96
CA GLY A 881 -11.02 3.90 20.39
C GLY A 881 -10.91 5.26 19.70
N MET A 882 -11.82 5.48 18.75
CA MET A 882 -11.90 6.70 17.93
C MET A 882 -13.34 7.20 17.83
N ARG A 883 -13.48 8.45 17.39
CA ARG A 883 -14.79 9.01 17.01
C ARG A 883 -14.90 9.01 15.50
N LEU A 884 -16.04 8.52 14.99
CA LEU A 884 -16.34 8.61 13.56
C LEU A 884 -16.61 10.06 13.20
N ASN A 885 -15.94 10.56 12.19
CA ASN A 885 -16.13 11.90 11.66
C ASN A 885 -16.49 11.79 10.18
N ASN A 886 -17.63 12.37 9.78
CA ASN A 886 -17.98 12.46 8.38
C ASN A 886 -17.26 13.67 7.78
N GLY A 887 -16.30 13.47 6.88
CA GLY A 887 -15.34 14.49 6.42
C GLY A 887 -15.97 15.67 5.65
N SER A 888 -17.21 15.57 5.16
CA SER A 888 -17.89 16.63 4.40
C SER A 888 -18.89 17.43 5.21
N VAL A 889 -19.30 16.94 6.38
CA VAL A 889 -20.29 17.57 7.24
C VAL A 889 -19.65 17.80 8.61
N ASP A 890 -19.67 19.03 9.06
CA ASP A 890 -19.39 19.33 10.46
C ASP A 890 -20.50 18.72 11.30
N LEU A 891 -20.28 17.50 11.80
CA LEU A 891 -21.24 16.76 12.62
C LEU A 891 -21.43 17.37 14.00
N THR A 892 -20.76 18.48 14.33
CA THR A 892 -21.06 19.25 15.55
C THR A 892 -22.50 19.79 15.56
N HIS A 893 -23.15 19.84 14.40
CA HIS A 893 -24.54 20.31 14.21
C HIS A 893 -25.52 19.22 13.74
N SER A 894 -25.03 17.96 13.48
CA SER A 894 -25.94 16.88 13.13
C SER A 894 -26.40 16.14 14.38
N SER A 895 -27.68 15.91 14.50
CA SER A 895 -28.32 15.08 15.53
C SER A 895 -28.01 13.58 15.39
N ALA A 896 -27.34 13.16 14.30
CA ALA A 896 -26.72 11.85 14.19
C ALA A 896 -25.52 11.84 15.16
N GLY A 897 -25.72 11.32 16.35
CA GLY A 897 -24.75 11.33 17.45
C GLY A 897 -23.36 10.87 17.01
N SER A 898 -22.34 11.41 17.67
CA SER A 898 -20.96 11.02 17.46
C SER A 898 -20.82 9.50 17.66
N TRP A 899 -20.60 8.76 16.57
CA TRP A 899 -20.36 7.33 16.65
C TRP A 899 -18.99 7.07 17.28
N ASN A 900 -18.96 6.31 18.36
CA ASN A 900 -17.73 5.92 19.03
C ASN A 900 -17.31 4.53 18.54
N VAL A 901 -16.14 4.45 17.92
CA VAL A 901 -15.49 3.20 17.59
C VAL A 901 -14.70 2.73 18.82
N PRO A 902 -15.02 1.57 19.41
CA PRO A 902 -14.34 1.11 20.65
C PRO A 902 -12.89 0.74 20.37
N GLY A 903 -12.04 0.81 21.40
CA GLY A 903 -10.68 0.26 21.35
C GLY A 903 -10.70 -1.26 21.26
N ILE A 904 -9.67 -1.83 20.66
CA ILE A 904 -9.57 -3.27 20.40
C ILE A 904 -8.22 -3.83 20.80
N PHE A 905 -8.23 -5.00 21.44
CA PHE A 905 -7.07 -5.85 21.68
C PHE A 905 -7.15 -7.10 20.81
N THR A 906 -6.04 -7.49 20.20
CA THR A 906 -5.90 -8.75 19.45
C THR A 906 -4.71 -9.51 20.02
N HIS A 907 -4.87 -10.81 20.21
CA HIS A 907 -3.89 -11.68 20.86
C HIS A 907 -3.51 -12.83 19.95
N ASP A 908 -2.20 -13.03 19.76
CA ASP A 908 -1.63 -14.10 18.95
C ASP A 908 -0.69 -14.96 19.80
N VAL A 909 -0.63 -16.26 19.52
CA VAL A 909 0.28 -17.19 20.20
C VAL A 909 0.98 -18.06 19.16
N THR A 910 2.29 -18.24 19.34
CA THR A 910 3.12 -19.07 18.46
C THR A 910 4.04 -19.97 19.26
N LEU A 911 4.11 -21.23 18.89
CA LEU A 911 5.02 -22.24 19.41
C LEU A 911 6.10 -22.53 18.36
N GLY A 912 7.35 -22.55 18.76
CA GLY A 912 8.47 -22.96 17.92
C GLY A 912 9.22 -24.15 18.53
N TYR A 913 9.66 -25.08 17.68
CA TYR A 913 10.48 -26.22 18.10
C TYR A 913 11.57 -26.50 17.08
N ARG A 914 12.82 -26.56 17.54
CA ARG A 914 13.98 -26.89 16.71
C ARG A 914 14.44 -28.33 16.95
N LEU A 915 14.47 -29.13 15.89
CA LEU A 915 14.95 -30.52 15.94
C LEU A 915 16.08 -30.69 14.92
N LYS A 916 17.32 -30.65 15.39
CA LYS A 916 18.50 -30.68 14.52
C LYS A 916 18.42 -29.56 13.48
N ASP A 917 18.34 -29.92 12.20
CA ASP A 917 18.27 -29.01 11.05
C ASP A 917 16.83 -28.58 10.71
N TRP A 918 15.84 -29.12 11.44
CA TRP A 918 14.44 -28.77 11.24
C TRP A 918 13.95 -27.72 12.25
N ASN A 919 13.20 -26.77 11.74
CA ASN A 919 12.52 -25.75 12.50
C ASN A 919 10.99 -25.84 12.27
N PHE A 920 10.25 -26.14 13.32
CA PHE A 920 8.78 -26.20 13.27
C PHE A 920 8.20 -24.98 13.99
N THR A 921 7.17 -24.40 13.41
CA THR A 921 6.41 -23.29 14.01
C THR A 921 4.92 -23.56 13.84
N ALA A 922 4.15 -23.42 14.91
CA ALA A 922 2.69 -23.51 14.89
C ALA A 922 2.13 -22.30 15.63
N GLY A 923 1.08 -21.69 15.12
CA GLY A 923 0.51 -20.52 15.78
C GLY A 923 -0.95 -20.29 15.45
N VAL A 924 -1.55 -19.42 16.28
CA VAL A 924 -2.92 -18.95 16.11
C VAL A 924 -2.92 -17.43 16.26
N ASN A 925 -3.37 -16.74 15.23
CA ASN A 925 -3.63 -15.30 15.28
C ASN A 925 -5.07 -15.07 15.71
N ASN A 926 -5.30 -13.91 16.32
CA ASN A 926 -6.60 -13.53 16.88
C ASN A 926 -7.20 -14.65 17.72
N LEU A 927 -6.44 -15.15 18.68
CA LEU A 927 -6.75 -16.32 19.50
C LEU A 927 -8.16 -16.28 20.09
N LEU A 928 -8.63 -15.08 20.48
CA LEU A 928 -9.94 -14.87 21.10
C LEU A 928 -11.06 -14.62 20.09
N ASP A 929 -10.78 -14.73 18.78
CA ASP A 929 -11.73 -14.44 17.69
C ASP A 929 -12.40 -13.07 17.83
N LYS A 930 -11.61 -12.05 18.15
CA LYS A 930 -12.11 -10.70 18.32
C LYS A 930 -12.56 -10.13 16.98
N LYS A 931 -13.86 -9.92 16.82
CA LYS A 931 -14.43 -9.26 15.62
C LYS A 931 -13.99 -7.80 15.51
N PRO A 932 -13.89 -7.25 14.30
CA PRO A 932 -13.59 -5.83 14.11
C PRO A 932 -14.69 -4.95 14.72
N PRO A 933 -14.37 -3.72 15.10
CA PRO A 933 -15.38 -2.76 15.52
C PRO A 933 -16.38 -2.50 14.38
N PHE A 934 -17.66 -2.39 14.75
CA PHE A 934 -18.71 -2.04 13.79
C PHE A 934 -18.64 -0.54 13.43
N ILE A 935 -18.58 -0.27 12.12
CA ILE A 935 -18.54 1.08 11.54
C ILE A 935 -19.50 1.09 10.36
N PRO A 936 -20.61 1.87 10.41
CA PRO A 936 -21.61 1.88 9.33
C PRO A 936 -21.08 2.65 8.11
N ASP A 937 -20.18 2.03 7.35
CA ASP A 937 -19.46 2.61 6.22
C ASP A 937 -20.20 2.49 4.88
N GLY A 938 -21.28 1.71 4.85
CA GLY A 938 -22.03 1.44 3.65
C GLY A 938 -21.40 0.44 2.68
N VAL A 939 -20.26 -0.17 3.04
CA VAL A 939 -19.56 -1.13 2.20
C VAL A 939 -19.35 -2.46 2.92
N ILE A 940 -18.79 -2.42 4.13
CA ILE A 940 -18.38 -3.64 4.87
C ILE A 940 -18.63 -3.59 6.37
N ASN A 941 -19.14 -2.48 6.90
CA ASN A 941 -19.37 -2.25 8.33
C ASN A 941 -18.09 -2.23 9.20
N THR A 942 -16.91 -1.99 8.63
CA THR A 942 -15.66 -1.82 9.36
C THR A 942 -14.62 -1.11 8.49
N ASP A 943 -13.46 -0.75 9.07
CA ASP A 943 -12.28 -0.27 8.36
C ASP A 943 -11.26 -1.42 8.21
N LEU A 944 -11.12 -1.94 6.98
CA LEU A 944 -10.21 -3.05 6.71
C LEU A 944 -8.73 -2.66 6.79
N ALA A 945 -8.38 -1.41 6.52
CA ALA A 945 -6.99 -0.96 6.61
C ALA A 945 -6.49 -1.04 8.06
N MET A 946 -7.37 -0.76 9.03
CA MET A 946 -7.03 -0.82 10.46
C MET A 946 -7.28 -2.18 11.10
N TYR A 947 -8.32 -2.88 10.69
CA TYR A 947 -8.83 -4.06 11.39
C TYR A 947 -8.80 -5.34 10.55
N SER A 948 -7.89 -5.42 9.55
CA SER A 948 -7.79 -6.57 8.63
C SER A 948 -7.67 -7.91 9.36
N GLN A 949 -6.83 -8.01 10.39
CA GLN A 949 -6.63 -9.25 11.15
C GLN A 949 -7.91 -9.68 11.89
N ASN A 950 -8.67 -8.71 12.42
CA ASN A 950 -9.94 -8.96 13.07
C ASN A 950 -11.02 -9.35 12.06
N ALA A 951 -10.99 -8.75 10.85
CA ALA A 951 -11.90 -9.06 9.76
C ALA A 951 -11.72 -10.49 9.24
N ILE A 952 -10.48 -10.96 9.16
CA ILE A 952 -10.16 -12.34 8.80
C ILE A 952 -10.70 -13.31 9.87
N GLY A 953 -10.62 -12.95 11.16
CA GLY A 953 -10.97 -13.78 12.30
C GLY A 953 -9.80 -14.63 12.80
N ARG A 954 -10.08 -15.67 13.60
CA ARG A 954 -9.04 -16.59 14.11
C ARG A 954 -8.41 -17.35 12.94
N TYR A 955 -7.07 -17.31 12.87
CA TYR A 955 -6.29 -17.92 11.81
C TYR A 955 -5.21 -18.83 12.39
N ALA A 956 -5.24 -20.12 12.06
CA ALA A 956 -4.24 -21.10 12.48
C ALA A 956 -3.23 -21.38 11.36
N PHE A 957 -1.96 -21.54 11.71
CA PHE A 957 -0.90 -21.85 10.74
C PHE A 957 0.13 -22.85 11.28
N LEU A 958 0.75 -23.57 10.35
CA LEU A 958 1.90 -24.45 10.57
C LEU A 958 3.00 -24.11 9.58
N GLN A 959 4.24 -24.20 10.04
CA GLN A 959 5.43 -24.00 9.22
C GLN A 959 6.47 -25.06 9.57
N ALA A 960 7.11 -25.60 8.56
CA ALA A 960 8.28 -26.46 8.69
C ALA A 960 9.41 -25.93 7.80
N GLY A 961 10.57 -25.71 8.37
CA GLY A 961 11.79 -25.31 7.67
C GLY A 961 12.91 -26.31 7.88
N MET A 962 13.72 -26.53 6.87
CA MET A 962 14.91 -27.40 6.92
C MET A 962 16.13 -26.62 6.45
N ASP A 963 17.16 -26.58 7.29
CA ASP A 963 18.47 -26.02 6.97
C ASP A 963 19.41 -27.14 6.46
N PHE A 964 20.24 -26.91 5.39
CA PHE A 964 21.12 -27.92 4.79
C PHE A 964 22.36 -27.30 4.13
#